data_3bcfe95db3a3c1c88024c03da02af5f4
#
_entry.id   3bcfe95db3a3c1c88024c03da02af5f4
#
_cell.length_a   1.000
_cell.length_b   1.000
_cell.length_c   1.000
_cell.angle_alpha   90.00
_cell.angle_beta   90.00
_cell.angle_gamma   90.00
#
_symmetry.space_group_name_H-M   'P 1'
#
loop_
_entity.id
_entity.type
_entity.pdbx_description
1 polymer ?
#
loop_
_entity_poly.entity_id
_entity_poly.type
_entity_poly.pdbx_seq_one_letter_code
_entity_poly.pdbx_strand_id
1 'polypeptide(L)'
;MFSETPCQKLWQNRDTVSYRALKTRQLLALTRLVAREWNTVTFTFETFKMTHACFRAAHTVLAFALLTLGYSLNALALEASIERDAYGVPHVYGATDADAAFGLAYAQAEDAWPIMEGSLPFFRGNAGLYEGQEGAQSDYLVKWLNLWGTLDRDYERVLSPEIRAYVEAFAAGFNAFARDHTDEIKHPELLPVTGKDIVAGHMLRHPLFYGFDGPVLELFGDTRPNTVSKAPYNPKPKDPIGSNATAVAPSRTDDGSTYLIINSHQPLTGPVAWYEAHIESGEGLNIMGGLFPGAPTMGVGFTEEHGWGATVNKPDLVDIYLLEMNPDNENQYLLDGQWRDLDVSTVKLKLKLWGFLPWSVSREVLRSAHGPALRTDHGVYAIRYAGIDEMKQVEQWLAMNKAKNFEEWQAAVALNHIQSFNFVYANRHGDIHFIHNAQLPVRAPGWNWQQYLPGDRSDLIWNAYYPTDTLPQVTNPPSGFIHSANQTPFNVTSAAHNPLKTDAPADGGWQTRMTNRATRGLELFEEFGQISDEEVWALKHDNDYSPNYRGMAFFKRVTGLSATTETQAQAIAVLKAWDRSTDKDNRGAALGVCVLAAEWQAESGGNNNPEPADVLDDCIDQTLEIGGQLDPKWGEVNRHGRNGTLWPVAGGPDTLRAIYSRRLDGDDYLTAVAGDGLYYIIRWMPSGERRVLGTHQYGNDMTNADSPHYLDQAEDYANEVLHEPLYTKESRQGRIERRYTVSSTL
;
A
#
# COMPACT_ATOMS: atom_id res chain seq x y z
N MET A 1 18.77 -3.20 12.35
CA MET A 1 18.32 -4.59 12.51
C MET A 1 16.80 -4.61 12.54
N PHE A 2 16.17 -5.06 11.50
CA PHE A 2 14.75 -5.42 11.63
C PHE A 2 14.75 -6.78 12.31
N SER A 3 14.33 -6.82 13.59
CA SER A 3 14.06 -8.09 14.26
C SER A 3 13.04 -8.85 13.40
N GLU A 4 13.34 -10.10 13.14
CA GLU A 4 12.41 -11.07 12.58
C GLU A 4 11.00 -10.85 13.14
N THR A 5 10.03 -10.81 12.26
CA THR A 5 8.63 -10.63 12.64
C THR A 5 8.21 -11.71 13.65
N PRO A 6 7.30 -11.44 14.59
CA PRO A 6 6.82 -12.44 15.57
C PRO A 6 6.35 -13.75 14.96
N CYS A 7 6.00 -13.78 13.69
CA CYS A 7 5.66 -15.00 12.95
C CYS A 7 6.85 -15.99 12.81
N GLN A 8 8.09 -15.55 12.83
CA GLN A 8 9.26 -16.44 12.76
C GLN A 8 9.55 -17.15 14.09
N LYS A 9 9.14 -16.60 15.24
CA LYS A 9 9.40 -17.19 16.57
C LYS A 9 8.46 -18.33 16.98
N LEU A 10 7.31 -18.46 16.32
CA LEU A 10 6.31 -19.49 16.67
C LEU A 10 6.63 -20.91 16.20
N TRP A 11 7.73 -21.12 15.47
CA TRP A 11 8.05 -22.43 14.87
C TRP A 11 9.43 -23.00 15.22
N GLN A 12 10.26 -22.32 16.03
CA GLN A 12 11.62 -22.76 16.32
C GLN A 12 11.80 -23.65 17.56
N ASN A 13 10.75 -24.03 18.26
CA ASN A 13 10.86 -24.98 19.39
C ASN A 13 10.07 -26.26 19.11
N ARG A 14 10.71 -27.27 18.53
CA ARG A 14 10.53 -28.69 18.87
C ARG A 14 11.65 -29.55 18.25
N ASP A 15 12.49 -29.98 19.13
CA ASP A 15 13.26 -31.26 19.19
C ASP A 15 13.58 -32.05 17.93
N THR A 16 14.91 -32.09 17.70
CA THR A 16 15.63 -33.12 16.95
C THR A 16 15.33 -34.52 17.48
N VAL A 17 14.59 -35.32 16.72
CA VAL A 17 14.62 -36.77 16.82
C VAL A 17 15.03 -37.35 15.48
N SER A 18 16.16 -38.04 15.55
CA SER A 18 16.79 -38.78 14.48
C SER A 18 15.89 -39.81 13.83
N TYR A 19 15.74 -39.77 12.50
CA TYR A 19 15.29 -40.90 11.69
C TYR A 19 16.33 -41.21 10.61
N ARG A 20 17.28 -42.07 10.98
CA ARG A 20 17.98 -42.96 10.02
C ARG A 20 17.38 -44.34 10.17
N ALA A 21 17.15 -44.97 9.02
CA ALA A 21 16.77 -46.37 8.79
C ALA A 21 15.26 -46.68 8.71
N LEU A 22 14.74 -46.61 7.47
CA LEU A 22 13.90 -47.70 6.90
C LEU A 22 13.80 -47.47 5.38
N LYS A 23 14.81 -47.93 4.68
CA LYS A 23 14.79 -48.15 3.23
C LYS A 23 14.35 -49.57 2.93
N THR A 24 13.55 -49.71 1.86
CA THR A 24 13.29 -50.92 1.09
C THR A 24 12.34 -51.96 1.68
N ARG A 25 11.05 -51.85 1.24
CA ARG A 25 10.15 -52.95 0.81
C ARG A 25 8.68 -52.51 0.87
N GLN A 26 8.19 -51.93 -0.22
CA GLN A 26 6.77 -51.90 -0.60
C GLN A 26 6.52 -51.01 -1.83
N LEU A 27 7.22 -51.29 -2.89
CA LEU A 27 6.99 -50.65 -4.20
C LEU A 27 6.82 -51.77 -5.23
N LEU A 28 5.77 -52.58 -5.10
CA LEU A 28 5.40 -53.59 -6.13
C LEU A 28 4.00 -54.24 -5.80
N ALA A 29 2.97 -53.41 -5.62
CA ALA A 29 1.60 -53.96 -5.50
C ALA A 29 0.48 -52.98 -5.86
N LEU A 30 0.69 -52.05 -6.83
CA LEU A 30 -0.41 -51.14 -7.25
C LEU A 30 -0.48 -50.86 -8.76
N THR A 31 0.01 -51.83 -9.58
CA THR A 31 -0.08 -51.72 -11.05
C THR A 31 -0.93 -52.81 -11.68
N ARG A 32 -1.96 -53.29 -11.01
CA ARG A 32 -2.94 -54.24 -11.63
C ARG A 32 -4.35 -54.03 -11.11
N LEU A 33 -4.99 -52.88 -11.41
CA LEU A 33 -6.44 -52.73 -11.19
C LEU A 33 -7.03 -51.49 -11.89
N VAL A 34 -6.64 -51.16 -13.12
CA VAL A 34 -7.41 -50.24 -13.99
C VAL A 34 -7.28 -50.75 -15.45
N ALA A 35 -7.93 -51.85 -15.73
CA ALA A 35 -8.16 -52.25 -17.13
C ALA A 35 -9.31 -53.27 -17.13
N ARG A 36 -10.53 -52.80 -17.00
CA ARG A 36 -11.77 -53.50 -17.41
C ARG A 36 -12.97 -52.59 -17.10
N GLU A 37 -13.47 -52.02 -18.16
CA GLU A 37 -14.91 -51.85 -18.49
C GLU A 37 -15.09 -50.65 -19.43
N TRP A 38 -14.84 -50.94 -20.68
CA TRP A 38 -15.41 -50.18 -21.78
C TRP A 38 -15.98 -51.21 -22.75
N ASN A 39 -17.29 -51.39 -22.71
CA ASN A 39 -18.01 -51.96 -23.85
C ASN A 39 -19.47 -51.54 -23.85
N THR A 40 -19.83 -50.95 -24.97
CA THR A 40 -21.14 -50.99 -25.67
C THR A 40 -22.31 -50.19 -25.04
N VAL A 41 -22.53 -49.01 -25.60
CA VAL A 41 -23.87 -48.45 -25.78
C VAL A 41 -24.10 -48.24 -27.26
N THR A 42 -24.98 -49.07 -27.81
CA THR A 42 -25.44 -48.97 -29.21
C THR A 42 -26.62 -48.02 -29.30
N PHE A 43 -26.51 -46.96 -30.08
CA PHE A 43 -27.65 -46.08 -30.41
C PHE A 43 -28.33 -46.60 -31.70
N THR A 44 -29.60 -46.91 -31.60
CA THR A 44 -30.48 -47.19 -32.76
C THR A 44 -31.07 -45.87 -33.28
N PHE A 45 -30.84 -45.62 -34.59
CA PHE A 45 -31.46 -44.51 -35.33
C PHE A 45 -32.89 -44.91 -35.77
N GLU A 46 -33.92 -44.22 -35.26
CA GLU A 46 -35.23 -44.20 -35.91
C GLU A 46 -35.38 -42.93 -36.78
N THR A 47 -35.64 -43.15 -38.05
CA THR A 47 -35.84 -42.11 -39.06
C THR A 47 -37.21 -41.49 -38.93
N PHE A 48 -37.25 -40.19 -38.56
CA PHE A 48 -38.45 -39.35 -38.63
C PHE A 48 -38.51 -38.60 -39.94
N LYS A 49 -39.55 -38.80 -40.75
CA LYS A 49 -39.84 -38.04 -41.94
C LYS A 49 -40.41 -36.65 -41.58
N MET A 50 -39.64 -35.60 -41.74
CA MET A 50 -40.10 -34.20 -41.60
C MET A 50 -40.62 -33.67 -42.94
N THR A 51 -41.77 -33.04 -42.93
CA THR A 51 -42.43 -32.40 -44.10
C THR A 51 -41.77 -31.07 -44.45
N HIS A 52 -41.77 -30.67 -45.72
CA HIS A 52 -41.10 -29.50 -46.30
C HIS A 52 -41.48 -28.11 -45.70
N ALA A 53 -42.54 -28.01 -44.90
CA ALA A 53 -42.94 -26.78 -44.19
C ALA A 53 -42.05 -26.45 -42.98
N CYS A 54 -41.51 -27.51 -42.26
CA CYS A 54 -40.62 -27.31 -41.14
C CYS A 54 -39.20 -26.91 -41.53
N PHE A 55 -38.78 -27.26 -42.76
CA PHE A 55 -37.43 -26.87 -43.26
C PHE A 55 -37.27 -25.38 -43.54
N ARG A 56 -38.34 -24.67 -43.98
CA ARG A 56 -38.34 -23.21 -44.20
C ARG A 56 -38.36 -22.43 -42.89
N ALA A 57 -39.11 -22.88 -41.88
CA ALA A 57 -39.14 -22.26 -40.56
C ALA A 57 -37.78 -22.45 -39.82
N ALA A 58 -37.18 -23.64 -39.92
CA ALA A 58 -35.86 -23.90 -39.29
C ALA A 58 -34.74 -23.05 -39.91
N HIS A 59 -34.74 -22.82 -41.25
CA HIS A 59 -33.74 -21.95 -41.91
C HIS A 59 -33.92 -20.46 -41.55
N THR A 60 -35.16 -19.98 -41.36
CA THR A 60 -35.40 -18.60 -40.96
C THR A 60 -35.01 -18.36 -39.50
N VAL A 61 -35.26 -19.33 -38.60
CA VAL A 61 -34.84 -19.26 -37.18
C VAL A 61 -33.32 -19.40 -37.06
N LEU A 62 -32.69 -20.28 -37.86
CA LEU A 62 -31.23 -20.42 -37.85
C LEU A 62 -30.53 -19.19 -38.46
N ALA A 63 -31.09 -18.57 -39.49
CA ALA A 63 -30.58 -17.31 -40.04
C ALA A 63 -30.78 -16.13 -39.10
N PHE A 64 -31.87 -16.07 -38.35
CA PHE A 64 -32.09 -15.07 -37.30
C PHE A 64 -31.19 -15.32 -36.08
N ALA A 65 -31.00 -16.58 -35.67
CA ALA A 65 -30.07 -16.95 -34.62
C ALA A 65 -28.61 -16.69 -35.01
N LEU A 66 -28.22 -16.91 -36.26
CA LEU A 66 -26.88 -16.57 -36.78
C LEU A 66 -26.68 -15.06 -36.95
N LEU A 67 -27.74 -14.30 -37.27
CA LEU A 67 -27.70 -12.85 -37.31
C LEU A 67 -27.64 -12.25 -35.89
N THR A 68 -28.38 -12.80 -34.91
CA THR A 68 -28.30 -12.37 -33.52
C THR A 68 -27.01 -12.82 -32.82
N LEU A 69 -26.44 -13.99 -33.16
CA LEU A 69 -25.10 -14.40 -32.73
C LEU A 69 -24.00 -13.54 -33.39
N GLY A 70 -24.20 -13.08 -34.64
CA GLY A 70 -23.28 -12.16 -35.32
C GLY A 70 -23.27 -10.76 -34.75
N TYR A 71 -24.36 -10.32 -34.09
CA TYR A 71 -24.41 -9.07 -33.34
C TYR A 71 -23.92 -9.18 -31.88
N SER A 72 -23.77 -10.38 -31.33
CA SER A 72 -23.29 -10.60 -29.97
C SER A 72 -21.78 -10.94 -29.88
N LEU A 73 -21.04 -10.94 -30.99
CA LEU A 73 -19.61 -11.29 -31.05
C LEU A 73 -18.72 -10.15 -31.56
N ASN A 74 -19.20 -8.93 -31.63
CA ASN A 74 -18.33 -7.77 -31.59
C ASN A 74 -18.21 -7.30 -30.15
N ALA A 75 -17.56 -8.05 -29.28
CA ALA A 75 -16.75 -7.43 -28.25
C ALA A 75 -15.76 -6.54 -29.03
N LEU A 76 -15.96 -5.21 -29.00
CA LEU A 76 -15.00 -4.29 -29.58
C LEU A 76 -13.64 -4.65 -29.01
N ALA A 77 -12.66 -4.94 -29.91
CA ALA A 77 -11.31 -5.20 -29.48
C ALA A 77 -10.82 -4.01 -28.69
N LEU A 78 -10.31 -4.23 -27.48
CA LEU A 78 -9.64 -3.19 -26.73
C LEU A 78 -8.36 -2.79 -27.46
N GLU A 79 -8.13 -1.50 -27.60
CA GLU A 79 -6.96 -0.95 -28.29
C GLU A 79 -6.45 0.30 -27.56
N ALA A 80 -5.14 0.37 -27.33
CA ALA A 80 -4.51 1.54 -26.75
C ALA A 80 -3.22 1.90 -27.47
N SER A 81 -2.92 3.20 -27.56
CA SER A 81 -1.64 3.73 -28.01
C SER A 81 -0.78 4.03 -26.80
N ILE A 82 0.48 3.61 -26.82
CA ILE A 82 1.46 3.83 -25.77
C ILE A 82 2.67 4.57 -26.36
N GLU A 83 3.02 5.68 -25.75
CA GLU A 83 4.25 6.45 -25.99
C GLU A 83 5.16 6.28 -24.79
N ARG A 84 6.42 5.85 -25.00
CA ARG A 84 7.46 5.86 -23.98
C ARG A 84 8.32 7.08 -24.17
N ASP A 85 8.48 7.88 -23.14
CA ASP A 85 9.33 9.07 -23.18
C ASP A 85 10.80 8.78 -22.84
N ALA A 86 11.61 9.83 -22.79
CA ALA A 86 13.05 9.75 -22.53
C ALA A 86 13.42 9.25 -21.11
N TYR A 87 12.44 9.09 -20.22
CA TYR A 87 12.57 8.49 -18.89
C TYR A 87 11.90 7.10 -18.80
N GLY A 88 11.46 6.56 -19.96
CA GLY A 88 10.72 5.32 -20.01
C GLY A 88 9.28 5.40 -19.52
N VAL A 89 8.80 6.58 -19.10
CA VAL A 89 7.45 6.76 -18.57
C VAL A 89 6.41 6.53 -19.67
N PRO A 90 5.41 5.66 -19.46
CA PRO A 90 4.36 5.42 -20.44
C PRO A 90 3.30 6.53 -20.41
N HIS A 91 3.00 7.06 -21.60
CA HIS A 91 1.83 7.89 -21.86
C HIS A 91 0.84 7.03 -22.64
N VAL A 92 -0.22 6.62 -21.97
CA VAL A 92 -1.24 5.69 -22.48
C VAL A 92 -2.46 6.46 -22.93
N TYR A 93 -2.88 6.26 -24.18
CA TYR A 93 -4.12 6.81 -24.71
C TYR A 93 -5.06 5.70 -25.13
N GLY A 94 -6.34 5.79 -24.68
CA GLY A 94 -7.45 4.94 -25.10
C GLY A 94 -8.64 5.75 -25.64
N ALA A 95 -9.41 5.18 -26.57
CA ALA A 95 -10.65 5.82 -27.03
C ALA A 95 -11.69 5.88 -25.90
N THR A 96 -11.71 4.87 -25.04
CA THR A 96 -12.54 4.78 -23.83
C THR A 96 -11.65 4.63 -22.58
N ASP A 97 -12.23 4.78 -21.40
CA ASP A 97 -11.53 4.50 -20.13
C ASP A 97 -11.07 3.04 -20.07
N ALA A 98 -11.85 2.11 -20.59
CA ALA A 98 -11.50 0.69 -20.68
C ALA A 98 -10.29 0.45 -21.60
N ASP A 99 -10.21 1.10 -22.76
CA ASP A 99 -9.04 1.02 -23.64
C ASP A 99 -7.78 1.57 -22.96
N ALA A 100 -7.92 2.70 -22.26
CA ALA A 100 -6.82 3.30 -21.52
C ALA A 100 -6.34 2.38 -20.37
N ALA A 101 -7.26 1.76 -19.62
CA ALA A 101 -6.94 0.78 -18.60
C ALA A 101 -6.21 -0.45 -19.17
N PHE A 102 -6.64 -0.96 -20.32
CA PHE A 102 -6.00 -2.05 -21.05
C PHE A 102 -4.53 -1.71 -21.39
N GLY A 103 -4.31 -0.52 -21.96
CA GLY A 103 -2.97 -0.05 -22.32
C GLY A 103 -2.09 0.18 -21.10
N LEU A 104 -2.66 0.72 -19.99
CA LEU A 104 -1.92 0.94 -18.75
C LEU A 104 -1.42 -0.38 -18.14
N ALA A 105 -2.25 -1.42 -18.14
CA ALA A 105 -1.85 -2.74 -17.66
C ALA A 105 -0.74 -3.36 -18.50
N TYR A 106 -0.84 -3.24 -19.84
CA TYR A 106 0.20 -3.72 -20.74
C TYR A 106 1.53 -3.00 -20.50
N ALA A 107 1.50 -1.66 -20.40
CA ALA A 107 2.70 -0.85 -20.14
C ALA A 107 3.35 -1.17 -18.78
N GLN A 108 2.54 -1.36 -17.73
CA GLN A 108 3.06 -1.79 -16.43
C GLN A 108 3.69 -3.19 -16.49
N ALA A 109 3.10 -4.09 -17.29
CA ALA A 109 3.62 -5.44 -17.43
C ALA A 109 4.99 -5.45 -18.12
N GLU A 110 5.24 -4.58 -19.10
CA GLU A 110 6.57 -4.43 -19.73
C GLU A 110 7.67 -4.08 -18.69
N ASP A 111 7.36 -3.29 -17.68
CA ASP A 111 8.34 -2.78 -16.70
C ASP A 111 8.37 -3.55 -15.37
N ALA A 112 7.29 -4.27 -15.03
CA ALA A 112 7.08 -4.78 -13.68
C ALA A 112 6.41 -6.18 -13.63
N TRP A 113 6.38 -6.95 -14.72
CA TRP A 113 5.71 -8.25 -14.77
C TRP A 113 6.06 -9.18 -13.61
N PRO A 114 7.34 -9.38 -13.23
CA PRO A 114 7.68 -10.26 -12.12
C PRO A 114 7.05 -9.87 -10.77
N ILE A 115 6.85 -8.56 -10.53
CA ILE A 115 6.19 -8.06 -9.32
C ILE A 115 4.69 -8.35 -9.36
N MET A 116 4.08 -8.15 -10.53
CA MET A 116 2.66 -8.34 -10.73
C MET A 116 2.28 -9.81 -10.68
N GLU A 117 3.02 -10.67 -11.39
CA GLU A 117 2.87 -12.13 -11.37
C GLU A 117 3.02 -12.68 -9.94
N GLY A 118 4.06 -12.22 -9.21
CA GLY A 118 4.32 -12.60 -7.81
C GLY A 118 3.22 -12.17 -6.82
N SER A 119 2.42 -11.15 -7.14
CA SER A 119 1.33 -10.69 -6.28
C SER A 119 0.05 -11.52 -6.43
N LEU A 120 -0.18 -12.17 -7.58
CA LEU A 120 -1.40 -12.94 -7.86
C LEU A 120 -1.64 -14.09 -6.88
N PRO A 121 -0.63 -14.92 -6.52
CA PRO A 121 -0.83 -15.99 -5.55
C PRO A 121 -1.34 -15.49 -4.19
N PHE A 122 -0.85 -14.35 -3.71
CA PHE A 122 -1.31 -13.72 -2.48
C PHE A 122 -2.78 -13.30 -2.60
N PHE A 123 -3.16 -12.57 -3.64
CA PHE A 123 -4.55 -12.15 -3.84
C PHE A 123 -5.52 -13.32 -3.94
N ARG A 124 -5.07 -14.44 -4.51
CA ARG A 124 -5.86 -15.68 -4.67
C ARG A 124 -5.84 -16.60 -3.46
N GLY A 125 -5.04 -16.30 -2.43
CA GLY A 125 -4.86 -17.16 -1.25
C GLY A 125 -4.23 -18.51 -1.61
N ASN A 126 -3.20 -18.49 -2.48
CA ASN A 126 -2.44 -19.64 -2.95
C ASN A 126 -0.91 -19.39 -2.91
N ALA A 127 -0.44 -18.39 -2.18
CA ALA A 127 0.97 -18.04 -2.06
C ALA A 127 1.83 -19.19 -1.48
N GLY A 128 1.24 -20.04 -0.64
CA GLY A 128 1.93 -21.23 -0.11
C GLY A 128 2.45 -22.21 -1.18
N LEU A 129 1.86 -22.21 -2.38
CA LEU A 129 2.36 -23.00 -3.50
C LEU A 129 3.68 -22.48 -4.09
N TYR A 130 4.03 -21.23 -3.84
CA TYR A 130 5.18 -20.51 -4.38
C TYR A 130 6.21 -20.19 -3.30
N GLU A 131 5.75 -19.73 -2.13
CA GLU A 131 6.56 -19.24 -1.01
C GLU A 131 6.60 -20.22 0.18
N GLY A 132 5.96 -21.38 0.04
CA GLY A 132 5.98 -22.40 1.07
C GLY A 132 5.20 -21.99 2.32
N GLN A 133 5.83 -22.10 3.49
CA GLN A 133 5.15 -21.89 4.78
C GLN A 133 4.73 -20.42 4.99
N GLU A 134 5.56 -19.48 4.58
CA GLU A 134 5.27 -18.03 4.72
C GLU A 134 4.04 -17.64 3.89
N GLY A 135 3.99 -18.07 2.62
CA GLY A 135 2.84 -17.86 1.76
C GLY A 135 1.56 -18.54 2.30
N ALA A 136 1.67 -19.69 2.96
CA ALA A 136 0.50 -20.36 3.55
C ALA A 136 -0.12 -19.58 4.72
N GLN A 137 0.62 -18.72 5.40
CA GLN A 137 0.08 -17.84 6.44
C GLN A 137 -0.79 -16.74 5.82
N SER A 138 -0.31 -16.11 4.76
CA SER A 138 -1.10 -15.12 4.01
C SER A 138 -2.32 -15.74 3.34
N ASP A 139 -2.22 -16.98 2.84
CA ASP A 139 -3.36 -17.73 2.30
C ASP A 139 -4.46 -17.94 3.35
N TYR A 140 -4.07 -18.22 4.60
CA TYR A 140 -5.04 -18.35 5.68
C TYR A 140 -5.79 -17.03 5.91
N LEU A 141 -5.09 -15.90 5.93
CA LEU A 141 -5.71 -14.58 6.06
C LEU A 141 -6.77 -14.34 4.97
N VAL A 142 -6.41 -14.55 3.69
CA VAL A 142 -7.33 -14.37 2.55
C VAL A 142 -8.58 -15.24 2.68
N LYS A 143 -8.41 -16.50 3.09
CA LYS A 143 -9.51 -17.46 3.28
C LYS A 143 -10.34 -17.15 4.53
N TRP A 144 -9.72 -16.73 5.61
CA TRP A 144 -10.37 -16.34 6.84
C TRP A 144 -11.24 -15.09 6.65
N LEU A 145 -10.75 -14.10 5.89
CA LEU A 145 -11.53 -12.91 5.49
C LEU A 145 -12.65 -13.25 4.49
N ASN A 146 -12.64 -14.44 3.90
CA ASN A 146 -13.60 -14.89 2.86
C ASN A 146 -13.64 -13.98 1.63
N LEU A 147 -12.50 -13.43 1.25
CA LEU A 147 -12.40 -12.46 0.17
C LEU A 147 -13.06 -12.96 -1.13
N TRP A 148 -12.69 -14.17 -1.56
CA TRP A 148 -13.21 -14.75 -2.80
C TRP A 148 -14.69 -15.15 -2.70
N GLY A 149 -15.15 -15.59 -1.52
CA GLY A 149 -16.58 -15.83 -1.31
C GLY A 149 -17.42 -14.55 -1.42
N THR A 150 -16.89 -13.42 -0.96
CA THR A 150 -17.51 -12.10 -1.13
C THR A 150 -17.48 -11.66 -2.59
N LEU A 151 -16.34 -11.79 -3.28
CA LEU A 151 -16.24 -11.45 -4.71
C LEU A 151 -17.18 -12.31 -5.57
N ASP A 152 -17.24 -13.62 -5.34
CA ASP A 152 -18.10 -14.52 -6.13
C ASP A 152 -19.58 -14.21 -5.94
N ARG A 153 -19.97 -13.79 -4.74
CA ARG A 153 -21.36 -13.45 -4.42
C ARG A 153 -21.76 -12.06 -4.95
N ASP A 154 -20.86 -11.09 -4.89
CA ASP A 154 -21.23 -9.67 -4.94
C ASP A 154 -20.62 -8.88 -6.11
N TYR A 155 -19.60 -9.39 -6.79
CA TYR A 155 -18.89 -8.69 -7.87
C TYR A 155 -19.82 -8.08 -8.93
N GLU A 156 -20.76 -8.87 -9.44
CA GLU A 156 -21.71 -8.39 -10.46
C GLU A 156 -22.84 -7.54 -9.88
N ARG A 157 -23.18 -7.74 -8.61
CA ARG A 157 -24.27 -7.06 -7.92
C ARG A 157 -23.88 -5.68 -7.42
N VAL A 158 -22.64 -5.53 -6.93
CA VAL A 158 -22.16 -4.33 -6.24
C VAL A 158 -21.44 -3.38 -7.19
N LEU A 159 -20.60 -3.90 -8.08
CA LEU A 159 -19.88 -3.08 -9.04
C LEU A 159 -20.77 -2.70 -10.23
N SER A 160 -20.73 -1.43 -10.64
CA SER A 160 -21.41 -0.98 -11.85
C SER A 160 -20.85 -1.69 -13.10
N PRO A 161 -21.63 -1.81 -14.18
CA PRO A 161 -21.12 -2.36 -15.44
C PRO A 161 -19.90 -1.61 -15.98
N GLU A 162 -19.80 -0.31 -15.75
CA GLU A 162 -18.69 0.55 -16.17
C GLU A 162 -17.40 0.19 -15.41
N ILE A 163 -17.47 0.09 -14.08
CA ILE A 163 -16.29 -0.30 -13.25
C ILE A 163 -15.87 -1.73 -13.56
N ARG A 164 -16.81 -2.65 -13.77
CA ARG A 164 -16.46 -4.00 -14.20
C ARG A 164 -15.74 -4.01 -15.55
N ALA A 165 -16.25 -3.26 -16.54
CA ALA A 165 -15.61 -3.14 -17.84
C ALA A 165 -14.17 -2.57 -17.72
N TYR A 166 -13.97 -1.59 -16.83
CA TYR A 166 -12.68 -0.98 -16.57
C TYR A 166 -11.66 -1.98 -15.99
N VAL A 167 -12.03 -2.70 -14.93
CA VAL A 167 -11.11 -3.66 -14.29
C VAL A 167 -10.90 -4.93 -15.12
N GLU A 168 -11.89 -5.38 -15.90
CA GLU A 168 -11.73 -6.49 -16.85
C GLU A 168 -10.83 -6.10 -18.03
N ALA A 169 -10.93 -4.86 -18.51
CA ALA A 169 -10.03 -4.35 -19.56
C ALA A 169 -8.60 -4.25 -19.04
N PHE A 170 -8.41 -3.79 -17.80
CA PHE A 170 -7.10 -3.77 -17.17
C PHE A 170 -6.52 -5.19 -17.04
N ALA A 171 -7.30 -6.16 -16.59
CA ALA A 171 -6.89 -7.57 -16.56
C ALA A 171 -6.57 -8.13 -17.95
N ALA A 172 -7.31 -7.73 -18.98
CA ALA A 172 -7.05 -8.12 -20.36
C ALA A 172 -5.70 -7.59 -20.88
N GLY A 173 -5.25 -6.41 -20.41
CA GLY A 173 -3.93 -5.87 -20.73
C GLY A 173 -2.79 -6.77 -20.21
N PHE A 174 -2.89 -7.28 -18.99
CA PHE A 174 -1.96 -8.30 -18.45
C PHE A 174 -1.94 -9.57 -19.29
N ASN A 175 -3.12 -10.06 -19.67
CA ASN A 175 -3.24 -11.27 -20.47
C ASN A 175 -2.69 -11.08 -21.89
N ALA A 176 -2.81 -9.86 -22.45
CA ALA A 176 -2.23 -9.51 -23.74
C ALA A 176 -0.70 -9.50 -23.68
N PHE A 177 -0.12 -8.87 -22.65
CA PHE A 177 1.33 -8.92 -22.43
C PHE A 177 1.83 -10.36 -22.29
N ALA A 178 1.18 -11.17 -21.45
CA ALA A 178 1.56 -12.57 -21.24
C ALA A 178 1.45 -13.43 -22.52
N ARG A 179 0.51 -13.13 -23.40
CA ARG A 179 0.40 -13.76 -24.72
C ARG A 179 1.57 -13.41 -25.64
N ASP A 180 1.98 -12.12 -25.61
CA ASP A 180 2.99 -11.58 -26.52
C ASP A 180 4.43 -11.84 -26.03
N HIS A 181 4.61 -12.10 -24.71
CA HIS A 181 5.89 -12.29 -24.00
C HIS A 181 5.95 -13.61 -23.24
N THR A 182 5.64 -14.72 -23.88
CA THR A 182 5.51 -16.05 -23.22
C THR A 182 6.77 -16.55 -22.55
N ASP A 183 7.94 -16.09 -22.97
CA ASP A 183 9.26 -16.42 -22.40
C ASP A 183 9.55 -15.68 -21.08
N GLU A 184 8.83 -14.61 -20.80
CA GLU A 184 8.93 -13.86 -19.52
C GLU A 184 8.00 -14.43 -18.44
N ILE A 185 7.02 -15.28 -18.81
CA ILE A 185 6.00 -15.80 -17.89
C ILE A 185 6.56 -17.01 -17.12
N LYS A 186 6.77 -16.84 -15.82
CA LYS A 186 7.25 -17.92 -14.94
C LYS A 186 6.15 -18.86 -14.48
N HIS A 187 4.93 -18.34 -14.36
CA HIS A 187 3.79 -19.01 -13.76
C HIS A 187 2.56 -18.99 -14.68
N PRO A 188 2.60 -19.64 -15.87
CA PRO A 188 1.50 -19.63 -16.81
C PRO A 188 0.20 -20.22 -16.24
N GLU A 189 0.27 -21.02 -15.19
CA GLU A 189 -0.90 -21.55 -14.46
C GLU A 189 -1.69 -20.47 -13.69
N LEU A 190 -1.13 -19.27 -13.53
CA LEU A 190 -1.83 -18.12 -12.95
C LEU A 190 -2.69 -17.36 -13.96
N LEU A 191 -2.54 -17.64 -15.25
CA LEU A 191 -3.31 -17.01 -16.31
C LEU A 191 -4.63 -17.77 -16.59
N PRO A 192 -5.68 -17.07 -17.01
CA PRO A 192 -5.77 -15.64 -17.19
C PRO A 192 -5.95 -14.88 -15.87
N VAL A 193 -5.49 -13.62 -15.86
CA VAL A 193 -5.87 -12.63 -14.84
C VAL A 193 -7.29 -12.15 -15.13
N THR A 194 -8.07 -11.86 -14.11
CA THR A 194 -9.47 -11.41 -14.20
C THR A 194 -9.68 -10.10 -13.46
N GLY A 195 -10.77 -9.38 -13.75
CA GLY A 195 -11.14 -8.19 -12.99
C GLY A 195 -11.34 -8.45 -11.50
N LYS A 196 -11.76 -9.68 -11.12
CA LYS A 196 -11.83 -10.08 -9.70
C LYS A 196 -10.45 -10.09 -9.02
N ASP A 197 -9.38 -10.45 -9.71
CA ASP A 197 -8.00 -10.40 -9.17
C ASP A 197 -7.59 -8.97 -8.86
N ILE A 198 -7.96 -8.03 -9.74
CA ILE A 198 -7.68 -6.59 -9.56
C ILE A 198 -8.43 -6.04 -8.34
N VAL A 199 -9.72 -6.34 -8.22
CA VAL A 199 -10.54 -5.94 -7.07
C VAL A 199 -10.03 -6.61 -5.78
N ALA A 200 -9.67 -7.90 -5.81
CA ALA A 200 -9.08 -8.62 -4.69
C ALA A 200 -7.82 -7.95 -4.16
N GLY A 201 -6.96 -7.48 -5.06
CA GLY A 201 -5.74 -6.73 -4.71
C GLY A 201 -6.06 -5.45 -3.92
N HIS A 202 -7.09 -4.70 -4.28
CA HIS A 202 -7.52 -3.50 -3.54
C HIS A 202 -8.15 -3.86 -2.19
N MET A 203 -9.04 -4.85 -2.16
CA MET A 203 -9.68 -5.32 -0.91
C MET A 203 -8.66 -5.78 0.14
N LEU A 204 -7.51 -6.33 -0.28
CA LEU A 204 -6.45 -6.78 0.64
C LEU A 204 -5.47 -5.67 1.03
N ARG A 205 -5.06 -4.82 0.09
CA ARG A 205 -4.05 -3.79 0.34
C ARG A 205 -4.56 -2.70 1.29
N HIS A 206 -5.80 -2.23 1.13
CA HIS A 206 -6.33 -1.11 1.90
C HIS A 206 -6.36 -1.37 3.43
N PRO A 207 -6.87 -2.52 3.93
CA PRO A 207 -6.80 -2.82 5.36
C PRO A 207 -5.37 -2.86 5.92
N LEU A 208 -4.40 -3.34 5.15
CA LEU A 208 -3.00 -3.37 5.58
C LEU A 208 -2.39 -1.96 5.73
N PHE A 209 -2.82 -0.98 4.93
CA PHE A 209 -2.34 0.40 5.06
C PHE A 209 -2.72 1.05 6.39
N TYR A 210 -3.89 0.80 6.94
CA TYR A 210 -4.24 1.34 8.26
C TYR A 210 -3.83 0.43 9.44
N GLY A 211 -3.17 -0.71 9.18
CA GLY A 211 -2.58 -1.58 10.20
C GLY A 211 -3.52 -2.63 10.77
N PHE A 212 -4.47 -3.15 9.97
CA PHE A 212 -5.36 -4.26 10.32
C PHE A 212 -4.61 -5.50 10.83
N ASP A 213 -3.42 -5.76 10.33
CA ASP A 213 -2.57 -6.89 10.73
C ASP A 213 -2.17 -6.83 12.22
N GLY A 214 -1.99 -5.65 12.78
CA GLY A 214 -1.58 -5.47 14.17
C GLY A 214 -2.53 -6.13 15.18
N PRO A 215 -3.82 -5.74 15.23
CA PRO A 215 -4.82 -6.38 16.09
C PRO A 215 -4.99 -7.87 15.83
N VAL A 216 -4.88 -8.33 14.58
CA VAL A 216 -4.94 -9.76 14.24
C VAL A 216 -3.75 -10.52 14.83
N LEU A 217 -2.54 -10.00 14.69
CA LEU A 217 -1.33 -10.62 15.23
C LEU A 217 -1.33 -10.68 16.77
N GLU A 218 -1.92 -9.69 17.45
CA GLU A 218 -2.07 -9.70 18.90
C GLU A 218 -2.87 -10.91 19.40
N LEU A 219 -3.89 -11.35 18.63
CA LEU A 219 -4.72 -12.50 19.01
C LEU A 219 -3.96 -13.84 18.94
N PHE A 220 -2.88 -13.93 18.15
CA PHE A 220 -2.03 -15.12 18.07
C PHE A 220 -0.94 -15.17 19.16
N GLY A 221 -0.88 -14.18 20.06
CA GLY A 221 0.05 -14.20 21.19
C GLY A 221 -0.28 -15.27 22.21
N ASP A 222 0.72 -15.67 23.03
CA ASP A 222 0.58 -16.76 24.04
C ASP A 222 -0.26 -16.34 25.27
N THR A 223 -0.51 -15.07 25.44
CA THR A 223 -1.26 -14.54 26.57
C THR A 223 -2.52 -13.83 26.11
N ARG A 224 -3.59 -13.96 26.93
CA ARG A 224 -4.81 -13.21 26.68
C ARG A 224 -4.49 -11.72 26.62
N PRO A 225 -4.80 -11.04 25.51
CA PRO A 225 -4.62 -9.60 25.41
C PRO A 225 -5.40 -8.91 26.55
N ASN A 226 -4.87 -7.81 27.08
CA ASN A 226 -5.51 -7.10 28.18
C ASN A 226 -6.90 -6.63 27.81
N THR A 227 -7.90 -7.46 28.14
CA THR A 227 -9.29 -7.12 27.99
C THR A 227 -9.77 -6.37 29.22
N VAL A 228 -10.47 -5.24 28.97
CA VAL A 228 -11.22 -4.54 30.02
C VAL A 228 -10.33 -3.90 31.10
N SER A 229 -9.22 -3.29 30.73
CA SER A 229 -8.64 -2.26 31.56
C SER A 229 -9.46 -0.97 31.38
N LYS A 230 -9.95 -0.37 32.45
CA LYS A 230 -10.53 0.98 32.42
C LYS A 230 -9.48 2.07 32.20
N ALA A 231 -8.20 1.71 32.07
CA ALA A 231 -7.14 2.61 31.66
C ALA A 231 -7.31 2.92 30.16
N PRO A 232 -7.04 4.15 29.73
CA PRO A 232 -7.04 4.45 28.31
C PRO A 232 -6.01 3.53 27.61
N TYR A 233 -6.49 2.69 26.72
CA TYR A 233 -5.63 1.99 25.78
C TYR A 233 -5.02 3.07 24.90
N ASN A 234 -3.71 3.14 24.89
CA ASN A 234 -2.96 3.96 23.97
C ASN A 234 -2.28 3.01 23.02
N PRO A 235 -2.92 2.65 21.88
CA PRO A 235 -2.27 1.81 20.90
C PRO A 235 -1.00 2.53 20.46
N LYS A 236 0.13 1.90 20.68
CA LYS A 236 1.38 2.43 20.18
C LYS A 236 1.40 2.16 18.67
N PRO A 237 1.33 3.18 17.83
CA PRO A 237 1.26 2.99 16.39
C PRO A 237 2.53 2.33 15.88
N LYS A 238 2.36 1.26 15.13
CA LYS A 238 3.43 0.69 14.28
C LYS A 238 3.47 1.53 13.00
N ASP A 239 4.41 2.44 12.90
CA ASP A 239 4.60 3.25 11.71
C ASP A 239 6.04 3.18 11.23
N PRO A 240 6.39 2.20 10.40
CA PRO A 240 7.75 2.11 9.87
C PRO A 240 8.06 3.14 8.78
N ILE A 241 7.05 3.61 8.02
CA ILE A 241 7.22 4.49 6.85
C ILE A 241 6.11 5.53 6.86
N GLY A 242 6.47 6.77 6.57
CA GLY A 242 5.53 7.87 6.52
C GLY A 242 5.36 8.45 5.12
N SER A 243 4.78 9.61 5.00
CA SER A 243 4.63 10.37 3.77
C SER A 243 4.60 11.84 4.07
N ASN A 244 4.91 12.69 3.08
CA ASN A 244 4.71 14.13 3.14
C ASN A 244 3.76 14.56 2.02
N ALA A 245 2.86 15.48 2.31
CA ALA A 245 2.11 16.21 1.32
C ALA A 245 1.89 17.64 1.82
N THR A 246 2.18 18.62 0.98
CA THR A 246 2.12 20.03 1.37
C THR A 246 1.43 20.84 0.28
N ALA A 247 0.50 21.71 0.67
CA ALA A 247 -0.13 22.67 -0.23
C ALA A 247 0.06 24.09 0.29
N VAL A 248 0.36 25.03 -0.63
CA VAL A 248 0.58 26.45 -0.32
C VAL A 248 -0.33 27.30 -1.20
N ALA A 249 -1.15 28.14 -0.58
CA ALA A 249 -2.08 29.02 -1.28
C ALA A 249 -1.38 30.31 -1.78
N PRO A 250 -1.95 31.02 -2.78
CA PRO A 250 -1.40 32.27 -3.30
C PRO A 250 -1.18 33.36 -2.26
N SER A 251 -1.98 33.38 -1.19
CA SER A 251 -1.83 34.33 -0.08
C SER A 251 -0.55 34.15 0.73
N ARG A 252 0.12 33.01 0.60
CA ARG A 252 1.32 32.65 1.36
C ARG A 252 2.60 32.65 0.52
N THR A 253 2.50 32.80 -0.78
CA THR A 253 3.63 32.84 -1.71
C THR A 253 3.96 34.28 -2.11
N ASP A 254 5.21 34.56 -2.41
CA ASP A 254 5.73 35.91 -2.75
C ASP A 254 5.25 36.38 -4.13
N ASP A 255 4.95 35.43 -5.03
CA ASP A 255 4.53 35.69 -6.40
C ASP A 255 3.03 35.41 -6.69
N GLY A 256 2.29 34.93 -5.67
CA GLY A 256 0.85 34.57 -5.81
C GLY A 256 0.61 33.22 -6.48
N SER A 257 1.62 32.36 -6.59
CA SER A 257 1.48 30.97 -7.10
C SER A 257 0.81 30.06 -6.07
N THR A 258 0.17 29.00 -6.55
CA THR A 258 -0.24 27.87 -5.72
C THR A 258 0.78 26.75 -5.85
N TYR A 259 1.15 26.12 -4.75
CA TYR A 259 2.04 24.94 -4.77
C TYR A 259 1.36 23.70 -4.20
N LEU A 260 1.77 22.55 -4.76
CA LEU A 260 1.49 21.23 -4.19
C LEU A 260 2.77 20.39 -4.24
N ILE A 261 3.22 19.91 -3.09
CA ILE A 261 4.28 18.93 -2.98
C ILE A 261 3.64 17.58 -2.71
N ILE A 262 3.87 16.61 -3.60
CA ILE A 262 3.44 15.21 -3.47
C ILE A 262 4.69 14.39 -3.18
N ASN A 263 4.75 13.75 -2.01
CA ASN A 263 5.89 12.94 -1.60
C ASN A 263 5.44 11.82 -0.66
N SER A 264 4.78 10.81 -1.22
CA SER A 264 4.31 9.65 -0.46
C SER A 264 5.42 8.60 -0.38
N HIS A 265 5.92 8.36 0.85
CA HIS A 265 7.02 7.43 1.09
C HIS A 265 6.56 5.98 0.97
N GLN A 266 7.34 5.19 0.25
CA GLN A 266 7.11 3.76 0.05
C GLN A 266 8.44 2.99 0.11
N PRO A 267 8.40 1.65 0.20
CA PRO A 267 9.54 0.83 -0.19
C PRO A 267 10.00 1.19 -1.61
N LEU A 268 11.32 1.28 -1.82
CA LEU A 268 11.88 1.68 -3.13
C LEU A 268 11.76 0.57 -4.18
N THR A 269 11.44 -0.67 -3.77
CA THR A 269 11.24 -1.83 -4.65
C THR A 269 10.04 -2.66 -4.18
N GLY A 270 9.50 -3.52 -5.05
CA GLY A 270 8.43 -4.46 -4.72
C GLY A 270 7.02 -3.94 -5.01
N PRO A 271 5.97 -4.63 -4.48
CA PRO A 271 4.60 -4.48 -4.96
C PRO A 271 3.88 -3.19 -4.52
N VAL A 272 4.52 -2.38 -3.68
CA VAL A 272 4.03 -1.06 -3.25
C VAL A 272 5.05 0.05 -3.50
N ALA A 273 6.11 -0.22 -4.30
CA ALA A 273 6.98 0.82 -4.83
C ALA A 273 6.22 1.63 -5.88
N TRP A 274 6.56 2.91 -6.03
CA TRP A 274 5.93 3.76 -7.03
C TRP A 274 6.35 3.38 -8.44
N TYR A 275 5.37 3.36 -9.33
CA TYR A 275 5.48 3.32 -10.78
C TYR A 275 4.86 4.59 -11.33
N GLU A 276 5.56 5.30 -12.21
CA GLU A 276 5.08 6.54 -12.83
C GLU A 276 4.38 6.23 -14.15
N ALA A 277 3.23 6.87 -14.41
CA ALA A 277 2.53 6.78 -15.68
C ALA A 277 1.66 8.00 -15.95
N HIS A 278 1.34 8.23 -17.22
CA HIS A 278 0.33 9.16 -17.69
C HIS A 278 -0.75 8.38 -18.44
N ILE A 279 -2.01 8.59 -18.07
CA ILE A 279 -3.16 7.95 -18.69
C ILE A 279 -4.16 8.99 -19.20
N GLU A 280 -4.58 8.85 -20.48
CA GLU A 280 -5.53 9.73 -21.14
C GLU A 280 -6.60 8.88 -21.84
N SER A 281 -7.89 9.27 -21.77
CA SER A 281 -8.98 8.65 -22.52
C SER A 281 -9.84 9.66 -23.24
N GLY A 282 -10.53 9.17 -24.28
CA GLY A 282 -11.57 9.97 -24.95
C GLY A 282 -12.80 10.28 -24.09
N GLU A 283 -12.93 9.64 -22.91
CA GLU A 283 -14.03 9.81 -21.95
C GLU A 283 -13.69 10.74 -20.79
N GLY A 284 -12.55 11.45 -20.87
CA GLY A 284 -12.18 12.56 -19.99
C GLY A 284 -11.24 12.18 -18.84
N LEU A 285 -10.67 10.98 -18.81
CA LEU A 285 -9.53 10.66 -17.96
C LEU A 285 -8.28 11.33 -18.57
N ASN A 286 -7.54 12.10 -17.77
CA ASN A 286 -6.27 12.69 -18.17
C ASN A 286 -5.48 13.07 -16.92
N ILE A 287 -4.61 12.16 -16.45
CA ILE A 287 -3.86 12.30 -15.21
C ILE A 287 -2.48 11.68 -15.33
N MET A 288 -1.47 12.33 -14.74
CA MET A 288 -0.12 11.78 -14.55
C MET A 288 0.18 11.67 -13.06
N GLY A 289 0.89 10.62 -12.68
CA GLY A 289 1.24 10.42 -11.28
C GLY A 289 1.81 9.06 -10.97
N GLY A 290 1.74 8.70 -9.69
CA GLY A 290 2.22 7.45 -9.13
C GLY A 290 1.08 6.47 -8.83
N LEU A 291 1.36 5.21 -9.14
CA LEU A 291 0.50 4.08 -8.81
C LEU A 291 1.36 2.87 -8.38
N PHE A 292 0.75 1.87 -7.80
CA PHE A 292 1.47 0.63 -7.46
C PHE A 292 1.37 -0.39 -8.60
N PRO A 293 2.39 -1.22 -8.82
CA PRO A 293 2.32 -2.30 -9.81
C PRO A 293 1.05 -3.13 -9.65
N GLY A 294 0.30 -3.26 -10.75
CA GLY A 294 -0.98 -3.94 -10.75
C GLY A 294 -2.19 -3.12 -10.28
N ALA A 295 -2.02 -1.82 -10.02
CA ALA A 295 -3.15 -0.91 -9.76
C ALA A 295 -3.65 -0.26 -11.07
N PRO A 296 -4.98 -0.15 -11.26
CA PRO A 296 -5.55 0.40 -12.50
C PRO A 296 -5.70 1.93 -12.48
N THR A 297 -5.41 2.60 -11.36
CA THR A 297 -5.66 4.03 -11.12
C THR A 297 -4.49 4.71 -10.42
N MET A 298 -4.31 6.02 -10.63
CA MET A 298 -3.34 6.80 -9.88
C MET A 298 -3.76 6.95 -8.42
N GLY A 299 -2.84 6.65 -7.50
CA GLY A 299 -3.03 6.87 -6.06
C GLY A 299 -2.68 8.30 -5.65
N VAL A 300 -1.70 8.90 -6.31
CA VAL A 300 -1.29 10.30 -6.19
C VAL A 300 -1.01 10.85 -7.58
N GLY A 301 -1.24 12.14 -7.80
CA GLY A 301 -0.97 12.70 -9.13
C GLY A 301 -1.54 14.07 -9.35
N PHE A 302 -1.44 14.50 -10.61
CA PHE A 302 -1.87 15.81 -11.04
C PHE A 302 -2.49 15.79 -12.44
N THR A 303 -3.38 16.73 -12.65
CA THR A 303 -3.98 17.08 -13.94
C THR A 303 -3.50 18.49 -14.37
N GLU A 304 -4.05 19.04 -15.42
CA GLU A 304 -3.81 20.46 -15.76
C GLU A 304 -4.33 21.41 -14.68
N GLU A 305 -5.44 21.07 -14.05
CA GLU A 305 -6.21 21.95 -13.18
C GLU A 305 -5.87 21.80 -11.69
N HIS A 306 -5.53 20.59 -11.25
CA HIS A 306 -5.35 20.26 -9.83
C HIS A 306 -4.46 19.04 -9.62
N GLY A 307 -4.15 18.75 -8.36
CA GLY A 307 -3.48 17.52 -7.94
C GLY A 307 -3.75 17.20 -6.49
N TRP A 308 -3.34 16.01 -6.08
CA TRP A 308 -3.40 15.60 -4.67
C TRP A 308 -2.25 14.67 -4.29
N GLY A 309 -1.79 14.81 -3.05
CA GLY A 309 -0.91 13.87 -2.38
C GLY A 309 -1.68 13.08 -1.33
N ALA A 310 -1.25 11.83 -1.09
CA ALA A 310 -1.80 10.98 -0.07
C ALA A 310 -0.76 10.69 1.01
N THR A 311 -1.17 10.75 2.29
CA THR A 311 -0.33 10.31 3.40
C THR A 311 -1.08 9.29 4.25
N VAL A 312 -0.39 8.27 4.74
CA VAL A 312 -1.01 7.26 5.61
C VAL A 312 -1.54 7.92 6.87
N ASN A 313 -2.77 7.56 7.26
CA ASN A 313 -3.35 7.85 8.55
C ASN A 313 -3.75 6.55 9.27
N LYS A 314 -3.98 6.63 10.56
CA LYS A 314 -4.33 5.47 11.38
C LYS A 314 -5.47 5.79 12.35
N PRO A 315 -6.67 6.05 11.81
CA PRO A 315 -7.88 6.10 12.64
C PRO A 315 -8.15 4.72 13.23
N ASP A 316 -8.98 4.67 14.27
CA ASP A 316 -9.41 3.42 14.87
C ASP A 316 -10.50 2.76 14.00
N LEU A 317 -10.10 1.75 13.21
CA LEU A 317 -10.94 1.09 12.21
C LEU A 317 -11.13 -0.41 12.47
N VAL A 318 -10.70 -0.94 13.63
CA VAL A 318 -10.73 -2.37 13.93
C VAL A 318 -11.26 -2.59 15.33
N ASP A 319 -12.36 -3.33 15.44
CA ASP A 319 -12.97 -3.70 16.71
C ASP A 319 -12.91 -5.21 16.94
N ILE A 320 -12.50 -5.60 18.14
CA ILE A 320 -12.37 -6.99 18.56
C ILE A 320 -13.40 -7.30 19.65
N TYR A 321 -14.14 -8.38 19.45
CA TYR A 321 -15.19 -8.85 20.34
C TYR A 321 -14.78 -10.17 20.96
N LEU A 322 -14.78 -10.27 22.30
CA LEU A 322 -14.61 -11.54 22.99
C LEU A 322 -15.97 -12.26 23.05
N LEU A 323 -16.09 -13.38 22.35
CA LEU A 323 -17.31 -14.17 22.32
C LEU A 323 -17.46 -14.99 23.62
N GLU A 324 -18.65 -14.97 24.21
CA GLU A 324 -19.02 -15.85 25.32
C GLU A 324 -19.47 -17.21 24.74
N MET A 325 -18.64 -18.22 24.92
CA MET A 325 -18.88 -19.55 24.33
C MET A 325 -19.76 -20.41 25.19
N ASN A 326 -20.65 -21.21 24.56
CA ASN A 326 -21.48 -22.19 25.23
C ASN A 326 -20.60 -23.32 25.81
N PRO A 327 -20.63 -23.54 27.14
CA PRO A 327 -19.80 -24.58 27.77
C PRO A 327 -20.15 -26.00 27.31
N ASP A 328 -21.36 -26.22 26.80
CA ASP A 328 -21.82 -27.52 26.32
C ASP A 328 -21.65 -27.71 24.81
N ASN A 329 -21.33 -26.63 24.07
CA ASN A 329 -21.14 -26.67 22.62
C ASN A 329 -20.12 -25.60 22.19
N GLU A 330 -18.89 -26.00 21.91
CA GLU A 330 -17.80 -25.10 21.51
C GLU A 330 -18.05 -24.32 20.21
N ASN A 331 -19.06 -24.67 19.42
CA ASN A 331 -19.46 -23.99 18.19
C ASN A 331 -20.69 -23.09 18.38
N GLN A 332 -21.04 -22.75 19.61
CA GLN A 332 -22.10 -21.79 19.92
C GLN A 332 -21.57 -20.66 20.80
N TYR A 333 -22.01 -19.45 20.52
CA TYR A 333 -21.74 -18.26 21.31
C TYR A 333 -23.02 -17.55 21.72
N LEU A 334 -22.96 -16.83 22.84
CA LEU A 334 -24.10 -16.05 23.35
C LEU A 334 -24.23 -14.76 22.53
N LEU A 335 -25.46 -14.43 22.10
CA LEU A 335 -25.80 -13.14 21.50
C LEU A 335 -27.23 -12.76 21.94
N ASP A 336 -27.37 -11.61 22.59
CA ASP A 336 -28.65 -11.08 23.12
C ASP A 336 -29.40 -12.12 23.98
N GLY A 337 -28.68 -12.86 24.81
CA GLY A 337 -29.23 -13.87 25.70
C GLY A 337 -29.60 -15.17 25.03
N GLN A 338 -29.23 -15.40 23.77
CA GLN A 338 -29.52 -16.64 23.03
C GLN A 338 -28.22 -17.26 22.47
N TRP A 339 -28.11 -18.57 22.62
CA TRP A 339 -27.04 -19.33 21.98
C TRP A 339 -27.23 -19.36 20.45
N ARG A 340 -26.22 -18.92 19.72
CA ARG A 340 -26.17 -18.91 18.26
C ARG A 340 -25.01 -19.73 17.75
N ASP A 341 -25.23 -20.47 16.67
CA ASP A 341 -24.16 -21.22 16.04
C ASP A 341 -23.15 -20.30 15.38
N LEU A 342 -21.86 -20.61 15.55
CA LEU A 342 -20.80 -20.12 14.66
C LEU A 342 -20.95 -20.78 13.28
N ASP A 343 -20.71 -20.03 12.22
CA ASP A 343 -20.47 -20.62 10.90
C ASP A 343 -19.05 -21.20 10.90
N VAL A 344 -18.96 -22.54 10.94
CA VAL A 344 -17.70 -23.29 11.02
C VAL A 344 -17.42 -23.94 9.69
N SER A 345 -16.31 -23.61 9.09
CA SER A 345 -15.84 -24.22 7.86
C SER A 345 -14.38 -24.63 7.95
N THR A 346 -13.93 -25.45 7.02
CA THR A 346 -12.55 -25.91 6.95
C THR A 346 -11.95 -25.53 5.60
N VAL A 347 -10.85 -24.79 5.62
CA VAL A 347 -10.09 -24.44 4.43
C VAL A 347 -8.82 -25.27 4.30
N LYS A 348 -8.44 -25.58 3.07
CA LYS A 348 -7.18 -26.26 2.77
C LYS A 348 -6.14 -25.22 2.36
N LEU A 349 -5.04 -25.16 3.09
CA LEU A 349 -3.85 -24.41 2.74
C LEU A 349 -2.91 -25.34 2.00
N LYS A 350 -2.64 -25.02 0.75
CA LYS A 350 -1.73 -25.80 -0.11
C LYS A 350 -0.36 -25.14 -0.08
N LEU A 351 0.69 -25.93 0.15
CA LEU A 351 2.06 -25.43 0.14
C LEU A 351 3.02 -26.44 -0.47
N LYS A 352 4.18 -25.99 -0.89
CA LYS A 352 5.29 -26.85 -1.31
C LYS A 352 6.33 -26.90 -0.19
N LEU A 353 6.46 -28.06 0.48
CA LEU A 353 7.56 -28.31 1.39
C LEU A 353 8.88 -28.47 0.60
N TRP A 354 9.92 -27.79 1.05
CA TRP A 354 11.25 -27.79 0.39
C TRP A 354 11.20 -27.38 -1.09
N GLY A 355 10.20 -26.56 -1.48
CA GLY A 355 10.05 -26.07 -2.84
C GLY A 355 9.47 -27.07 -3.87
N PHE A 356 9.35 -28.36 -3.55
CA PHE A 356 8.93 -29.37 -4.53
C PHE A 356 7.87 -30.36 -4.05
N LEU A 357 7.74 -30.61 -2.73
CA LEU A 357 6.79 -31.60 -2.22
C LEU A 357 5.43 -30.98 -1.92
N PRO A 358 4.36 -31.29 -2.71
CA PRO A 358 3.04 -30.77 -2.42
C PRO A 358 2.53 -31.26 -1.05
N TRP A 359 2.08 -30.34 -0.23
CA TRP A 359 1.50 -30.60 1.08
C TRP A 359 0.21 -29.81 1.25
N SER A 360 -0.68 -30.29 2.10
CA SER A 360 -1.92 -29.59 2.39
C SER A 360 -2.24 -29.68 3.88
N VAL A 361 -2.54 -28.54 4.47
CA VAL A 361 -2.94 -28.42 5.88
C VAL A 361 -4.36 -27.90 5.92
N SER A 362 -5.22 -28.56 6.70
CA SER A 362 -6.59 -28.10 6.97
C SER A 362 -6.57 -27.15 8.16
N ARG A 363 -7.31 -26.03 8.04
CA ARG A 363 -7.49 -25.06 9.11
C ARG A 363 -8.96 -24.70 9.25
N GLU A 364 -9.39 -24.55 10.48
CA GLU A 364 -10.71 -24.03 10.82
C GLU A 364 -10.82 -22.56 10.43
N VAL A 365 -11.98 -22.16 9.93
CA VAL A 365 -12.39 -20.78 9.71
C VAL A 365 -13.75 -20.59 10.36
N LEU A 366 -13.85 -19.64 11.27
CA LEU A 366 -15.03 -19.31 12.03
C LEU A 366 -15.60 -17.96 11.59
N ARG A 367 -16.93 -17.86 11.66
CA ARG A 367 -17.64 -16.59 11.50
C ARG A 367 -18.74 -16.45 12.53
N SER A 368 -18.92 -15.24 13.02
CA SER A 368 -20.02 -14.84 13.88
C SER A 368 -20.82 -13.71 13.23
N ALA A 369 -21.84 -13.22 13.90
CA ALA A 369 -22.57 -12.01 13.50
C ALA A 369 -21.68 -10.76 13.47
N HIS A 370 -20.58 -10.73 14.25
CA HIS A 370 -19.65 -9.61 14.30
C HIS A 370 -18.71 -9.56 13.09
N GLY A 371 -18.35 -10.72 12.53
CA GLY A 371 -17.41 -10.88 11.43
C GLY A 371 -16.60 -12.17 11.50
N PRO A 372 -15.43 -12.24 10.82
CA PRO A 372 -14.50 -13.34 10.93
C PRO A 372 -14.13 -13.58 12.40
N ALA A 373 -14.03 -14.84 12.81
CA ALA A 373 -13.69 -15.19 14.19
C ALA A 373 -12.49 -16.14 14.24
N LEU A 374 -11.78 -16.12 15.37
CA LEU A 374 -10.58 -16.88 15.62
C LEU A 374 -10.66 -17.53 16.99
N ARG A 375 -10.43 -18.85 17.06
CA ARG A 375 -10.29 -19.61 18.28
C ARG A 375 -8.82 -19.68 18.69
N THR A 376 -8.51 -19.27 19.91
CA THR A 376 -7.19 -19.29 20.50
C THR A 376 -7.21 -20.05 21.82
N ASP A 377 -6.05 -20.31 22.42
CA ASP A 377 -5.95 -20.99 23.73
C ASP A 377 -6.54 -20.14 24.88
N HIS A 378 -6.72 -18.84 24.68
CA HIS A 378 -7.23 -17.89 25.69
C HIS A 378 -8.63 -17.34 25.40
N GLY A 379 -9.31 -17.78 24.33
CA GLY A 379 -10.68 -17.39 24.03
C GLY A 379 -11.03 -17.46 22.54
N VAL A 380 -12.29 -17.12 22.23
CA VAL A 380 -12.76 -16.99 20.85
C VAL A 380 -13.08 -15.52 20.60
N TYR A 381 -12.48 -14.96 19.56
CA TYR A 381 -12.57 -13.54 19.24
C TYR A 381 -13.16 -13.36 17.84
N ALA A 382 -14.07 -12.42 17.70
CA ALA A 382 -14.53 -11.96 16.40
C ALA A 382 -13.93 -10.59 16.09
N ILE A 383 -13.68 -10.31 14.81
CA ILE A 383 -13.11 -9.04 14.36
C ILE A 383 -14.09 -8.38 13.39
N ARG A 384 -14.30 -7.06 13.60
CA ARG A 384 -14.98 -6.21 12.65
C ARG A 384 -14.04 -5.08 12.25
N TYR A 385 -13.95 -4.77 10.97
CA TYR A 385 -12.98 -3.81 10.46
C TYR A 385 -13.59 -2.99 9.31
N ALA A 386 -13.11 -1.77 9.13
CA ALA A 386 -13.50 -0.92 8.01
C ALA A 386 -13.04 -1.55 6.68
N GLY A 387 -13.92 -1.54 5.70
CA GLY A 387 -13.68 -2.22 4.42
C GLY A 387 -14.07 -3.69 4.38
N ILE A 388 -14.70 -4.22 5.45
CA ILE A 388 -15.31 -5.55 5.39
C ILE A 388 -16.34 -5.60 4.25
N ASP A 389 -16.18 -6.53 3.32
CA ASP A 389 -16.99 -6.67 2.10
C ASP A 389 -16.95 -5.47 1.12
N GLU A 390 -16.10 -4.45 1.33
CA GLU A 390 -15.96 -3.30 0.42
C GLU A 390 -15.13 -3.68 -0.81
N MET A 391 -15.65 -3.43 -2.00
CA MET A 391 -15.00 -3.74 -3.29
C MET A 391 -14.98 -2.57 -4.29
N LYS A 392 -15.45 -1.38 -3.88
CA LYS A 392 -15.59 -0.21 -4.75
C LYS A 392 -14.42 0.77 -4.68
N GLN A 393 -13.28 0.38 -4.11
CA GLN A 393 -12.12 1.26 -4.02
C GLN A 393 -11.70 1.79 -5.40
N VAL A 394 -11.71 0.94 -6.44
CA VAL A 394 -11.39 1.34 -7.82
C VAL A 394 -12.36 2.39 -8.34
N GLU A 395 -13.65 2.29 -8.01
CA GLU A 395 -14.68 3.27 -8.39
C GLU A 395 -14.33 4.66 -7.83
N GLN A 396 -13.98 4.75 -6.55
CA GLN A 396 -13.60 6.03 -5.94
C GLN A 396 -12.30 6.58 -6.50
N TRP A 397 -11.25 5.75 -6.65
CA TRP A 397 -9.99 6.19 -7.25
C TRP A 397 -10.19 6.69 -8.68
N LEU A 398 -10.96 5.98 -9.50
CA LEU A 398 -11.25 6.39 -10.87
C LEU A 398 -12.03 7.71 -10.90
N ALA A 399 -13.03 7.88 -10.02
CA ALA A 399 -13.76 9.12 -9.90
C ALA A 399 -12.85 10.30 -9.50
N MET A 400 -11.91 10.10 -8.57
CA MET A 400 -10.90 11.10 -8.22
C MET A 400 -9.99 11.43 -9.41
N ASN A 401 -9.55 10.41 -10.16
CA ASN A 401 -8.68 10.56 -11.34
C ASN A 401 -9.37 11.33 -12.49
N LYS A 402 -10.69 11.25 -12.59
CA LYS A 402 -11.51 11.93 -13.63
C LYS A 402 -12.05 13.31 -13.21
N ALA A 403 -11.92 13.68 -11.93
CA ALA A 403 -12.39 14.95 -11.43
C ALA A 403 -11.73 16.13 -12.17
N LYS A 404 -12.49 17.15 -12.52
CA LYS A 404 -12.04 18.30 -13.29
C LYS A 404 -11.87 19.57 -12.46
N ASN A 405 -12.38 19.55 -11.23
CA ASN A 405 -12.39 20.69 -10.32
C ASN A 405 -12.48 20.20 -8.87
N PHE A 406 -12.43 21.14 -7.93
CA PHE A 406 -12.44 20.82 -6.49
C PHE A 406 -13.74 20.17 -6.05
N GLU A 407 -14.88 20.63 -6.55
CA GLU A 407 -16.21 20.11 -6.20
C GLU A 407 -16.39 18.66 -6.66
N GLU A 408 -15.96 18.34 -7.87
CA GLU A 408 -15.99 16.96 -8.38
C GLU A 408 -15.04 16.05 -7.63
N TRP A 409 -13.84 16.55 -7.27
CA TRP A 409 -12.89 15.80 -6.48
C TRP A 409 -13.41 15.52 -5.06
N GLN A 410 -14.01 16.52 -4.39
CA GLN A 410 -14.65 16.33 -3.10
C GLN A 410 -15.82 15.34 -3.18
N ALA A 411 -16.64 15.41 -4.23
CA ALA A 411 -17.73 14.46 -4.46
C ALA A 411 -17.20 13.03 -4.64
N ALA A 412 -16.05 12.85 -5.32
CA ALA A 412 -15.39 11.56 -5.45
C ALA A 412 -14.85 11.04 -4.10
N VAL A 413 -14.25 11.89 -3.28
CA VAL A 413 -13.83 11.52 -1.91
C VAL A 413 -15.02 11.13 -1.04
N ALA A 414 -16.17 11.83 -1.21
CA ALA A 414 -17.39 11.56 -0.46
C ALA A 414 -18.08 10.21 -0.78
N LEU A 415 -17.64 9.49 -1.81
CA LEU A 415 -18.06 8.10 -2.07
C LEU A 415 -17.66 7.16 -0.90
N ASN A 416 -16.62 7.51 -0.17
CA ASN A 416 -16.17 6.85 1.06
C ASN A 416 -15.93 5.33 0.91
N HIS A 417 -15.34 4.90 -0.22
CA HIS A 417 -14.96 3.51 -0.48
C HIS A 417 -13.48 3.22 -0.15
N ILE A 418 -12.67 4.28 0.04
CA ILE A 418 -11.27 4.19 0.48
C ILE A 418 -11.24 4.27 2.00
N GLN A 419 -10.74 3.21 2.66
CA GLN A 419 -10.85 3.03 4.10
C GLN A 419 -10.06 4.05 4.92
N SER A 420 -8.91 4.49 4.42
CA SER A 420 -8.05 5.43 5.14
C SER A 420 -7.08 6.10 4.17
N PHE A 421 -6.77 7.33 4.37
CA PHE A 421 -5.64 8.16 3.91
C PHE A 421 -5.92 9.60 4.23
N ASN A 422 -4.91 10.36 4.63
CA ASN A 422 -5.00 11.82 4.53
C ASN A 422 -4.83 12.20 3.06
N PHE A 423 -5.64 13.10 2.57
CA PHE A 423 -5.46 13.73 1.27
C PHE A 423 -5.13 15.21 1.45
N VAL A 424 -4.13 15.68 0.71
CA VAL A 424 -3.79 17.10 0.56
C VAL A 424 -4.00 17.44 -0.92
N TYR A 425 -4.87 18.38 -1.19
CA TYR A 425 -5.28 18.83 -2.52
C TYR A 425 -4.84 20.26 -2.75
N ALA A 426 -4.50 20.61 -3.99
CA ALA A 426 -4.37 21.98 -4.45
C ALA A 426 -4.78 22.11 -5.92
N ASN A 427 -5.18 23.34 -6.34
CA ASN A 427 -5.55 23.62 -7.71
C ASN A 427 -5.00 24.97 -8.22
N ARG A 428 -5.15 25.20 -9.50
CA ARG A 428 -4.71 26.43 -10.17
C ARG A 428 -5.48 27.69 -9.74
N HIS A 429 -6.64 27.53 -9.08
CA HIS A 429 -7.48 28.63 -8.61
C HIS A 429 -7.12 29.11 -7.20
N GLY A 430 -6.12 28.46 -6.58
CA GLY A 430 -5.63 28.82 -5.25
C GLY A 430 -6.29 28.06 -4.10
N ASP A 431 -7.20 27.12 -4.40
CA ASP A 431 -7.79 26.30 -3.35
C ASP A 431 -6.79 25.27 -2.86
N ILE A 432 -6.69 25.16 -1.53
CA ILE A 432 -5.95 24.10 -0.82
C ILE A 432 -6.86 23.41 0.17
N HIS A 433 -6.76 22.08 0.27
CA HIS A 433 -7.64 21.32 1.14
C HIS A 433 -6.90 20.14 1.78
N PHE A 434 -7.27 19.84 3.03
CA PHE A 434 -6.86 18.65 3.76
C PHE A 434 -8.09 17.92 4.27
N ILE A 435 -8.09 16.61 4.15
CA ILE A 435 -9.05 15.72 4.80
C ILE A 435 -8.36 14.49 5.38
N HIS A 436 -8.67 14.18 6.64
CA HIS A 436 -8.33 12.89 7.26
C HIS A 436 -9.40 11.86 6.88
N ASN A 437 -9.35 11.39 5.63
CA ASN A 437 -10.35 10.46 5.10
C ASN A 437 -10.30 9.11 5.83
N ALA A 438 -11.48 8.61 6.23
CA ALA A 438 -11.65 7.33 6.88
C ALA A 438 -13.05 6.76 6.68
N GLN A 439 -13.18 5.46 6.46
CA GLN A 439 -14.44 4.75 6.71
C GLN A 439 -14.64 4.58 8.22
N LEU A 440 -14.81 5.69 8.94
CA LEU A 440 -14.93 5.68 10.39
C LEU A 440 -16.26 5.07 10.80
N PRO A 441 -16.28 3.99 11.62
CA PRO A 441 -17.52 3.35 12.05
C PRO A 441 -18.37 4.23 12.93
N VAL A 442 -19.70 4.22 12.75
CA VAL A 442 -20.66 4.80 13.67
C VAL A 442 -20.90 3.80 14.81
N ARG A 443 -20.30 4.06 15.95
CA ARG A 443 -20.24 3.15 17.10
C ARG A 443 -21.25 3.52 18.18
N ALA A 444 -21.72 2.54 18.94
CA ALA A 444 -22.60 2.77 20.08
C ALA A 444 -21.89 3.60 21.18
N PRO A 445 -22.54 4.63 21.75
CA PRO A 445 -21.92 5.49 22.75
C PRO A 445 -21.70 4.77 24.09
N GLY A 446 -20.75 5.29 24.88
CA GLY A 446 -20.51 4.81 26.25
C GLY A 446 -19.52 3.65 26.38
N TRP A 447 -18.90 3.24 25.29
CA TRP A 447 -17.87 2.19 25.25
C TRP A 447 -16.50 2.78 24.90
N ASN A 448 -15.45 2.13 25.38
CA ASN A 448 -14.09 2.39 24.91
C ASN A 448 -13.78 1.46 23.75
N TRP A 449 -13.93 1.93 22.53
CA TRP A 449 -13.77 1.17 21.31
C TRP A 449 -12.31 0.77 21.00
N GLN A 450 -11.34 1.35 21.68
CA GLN A 450 -9.95 0.93 21.64
C GLN A 450 -9.65 -0.29 22.53
N GLN A 451 -10.67 -0.89 23.14
CA GLN A 451 -10.57 -2.10 23.96
C GLN A 451 -11.38 -3.24 23.34
N TYR A 452 -11.10 -4.45 23.80
CA TYR A 452 -11.91 -5.60 23.41
C TYR A 452 -13.32 -5.49 24.03
N LEU A 453 -14.31 -5.71 23.18
CA LEU A 453 -15.71 -5.52 23.51
C LEU A 453 -16.37 -6.85 23.87
N PRO A 454 -17.45 -6.85 24.66
CA PRO A 454 -18.25 -8.05 24.89
C PRO A 454 -18.94 -8.48 23.58
N GLY A 455 -18.83 -9.77 23.24
CA GLY A 455 -19.39 -10.35 22.01
C GLY A 455 -20.80 -10.92 22.20
N ASP A 456 -21.44 -10.70 23.35
CA ASP A 456 -22.80 -11.16 23.66
C ASP A 456 -23.90 -10.15 23.29
N ARG A 457 -23.54 -9.05 22.63
CA ARG A 457 -24.41 -7.89 22.35
C ARG A 457 -24.43 -7.51 20.88
N SER A 458 -25.61 -7.54 20.27
CA SER A 458 -25.78 -7.15 18.87
C SER A 458 -25.77 -5.62 18.65
N ASP A 459 -26.09 -4.81 19.68
CA ASP A 459 -26.07 -3.36 19.60
C ASP A 459 -24.64 -2.76 19.47
N LEU A 460 -23.61 -3.58 19.69
CA LEU A 460 -22.21 -3.21 19.42
C LEU A 460 -21.73 -3.56 18.00
N ILE A 461 -22.54 -4.19 17.19
CA ILE A 461 -22.22 -4.54 15.80
C ILE A 461 -22.58 -3.34 14.90
N TRP A 462 -21.62 -2.48 14.65
CA TRP A 462 -21.83 -1.34 13.74
C TRP A 462 -21.94 -1.79 12.27
N ASN A 463 -22.71 -1.05 11.48
CA ASN A 463 -22.97 -1.33 10.07
C ASN A 463 -23.05 -0.06 9.19
N ALA A 464 -22.60 1.06 9.72
CA ALA A 464 -22.58 2.34 9.03
C ALA A 464 -21.25 3.05 9.31
N TYR A 465 -20.91 3.98 8.42
CA TYR A 465 -19.75 4.86 8.54
C TYR A 465 -20.21 6.31 8.68
N TYR A 466 -19.42 7.12 9.37
CA TYR A 466 -19.60 8.56 9.39
C TYR A 466 -19.45 9.14 7.99
N PRO A 467 -20.27 10.14 7.61
CA PRO A 467 -20.06 10.88 6.37
C PRO A 467 -18.72 11.61 6.38
N THR A 468 -18.09 11.76 5.21
CA THR A 468 -16.77 12.37 5.10
C THR A 468 -16.70 13.83 5.53
N ASP A 469 -17.82 14.57 5.44
CA ASP A 469 -17.95 15.96 5.89
C ASP A 469 -17.87 16.14 7.42
N THR A 470 -18.01 15.06 8.19
CA THR A 470 -17.84 15.03 9.65
C THR A 470 -16.42 14.72 10.11
N LEU A 471 -15.55 14.33 9.18
CA LEU A 471 -14.15 13.96 9.47
C LEU A 471 -13.27 15.22 9.59
N PRO A 472 -12.14 15.15 10.33
CA PRO A 472 -11.22 16.27 10.43
C PRO A 472 -10.75 16.73 9.05
N GLN A 473 -11.06 17.98 8.70
CA GLN A 473 -10.71 18.58 7.42
C GLN A 473 -10.58 20.10 7.54
N VAL A 474 -9.84 20.70 6.61
CA VAL A 474 -9.73 22.17 6.50
C VAL A 474 -9.57 22.57 5.03
N THR A 475 -10.30 23.61 4.63
CA THR A 475 -10.22 24.20 3.29
C THR A 475 -9.79 25.65 3.41
N ASN A 476 -8.81 26.07 2.61
CA ASN A 476 -8.34 27.45 2.49
C ASN A 476 -8.08 28.12 3.85
N PRO A 477 -7.24 27.50 4.73
CA PRO A 477 -6.98 28.12 6.03
C PRO A 477 -6.32 29.50 5.85
N PRO A 478 -6.68 30.52 6.66
CA PRO A 478 -6.09 31.85 6.58
C PRO A 478 -4.56 31.91 6.70
N SER A 479 -3.94 30.87 7.25
CA SER A 479 -2.48 30.67 7.29
C SER A 479 -1.86 30.48 5.91
N GLY A 480 -2.67 30.11 4.90
CA GLY A 480 -2.27 29.92 3.51
C GLY A 480 -1.43 28.67 3.25
N PHE A 481 -1.36 27.71 4.18
CA PHE A 481 -0.66 26.45 3.95
C PHE A 481 -1.33 25.26 4.65
N ILE A 482 -1.07 24.07 4.13
CA ILE A 482 -1.41 22.77 4.70
C ILE A 482 -0.16 21.89 4.61
N HIS A 483 0.19 21.21 5.71
CA HIS A 483 1.30 20.28 5.77
C HIS A 483 0.90 19.00 6.49
N SER A 484 0.96 17.87 5.79
CA SER A 484 0.66 16.54 6.33
C SER A 484 1.90 15.64 6.20
N ALA A 485 2.40 15.21 7.36
CA ALA A 485 3.53 14.29 7.48
C ALA A 485 3.19 13.15 8.47
N ASN A 486 1.96 12.60 8.36
CA ASN A 486 1.39 11.53 9.19
C ASN A 486 1.18 11.89 10.67
N GLN A 487 1.12 13.17 11.00
CA GLN A 487 0.82 13.65 12.35
C GLN A 487 -0.69 13.65 12.62
N THR A 488 -1.04 14.09 13.83
CA THR A 488 -2.42 14.34 14.22
C THR A 488 -3.12 15.24 13.20
N PRO A 489 -4.38 14.93 12.81
CA PRO A 489 -5.14 15.78 11.87
C PRO A 489 -5.49 17.16 12.43
N PHE A 490 -5.26 17.38 13.73
CA PHE A 490 -5.53 18.63 14.43
C PHE A 490 -4.30 19.55 14.48
N ASN A 491 -3.25 19.28 13.69
CA ASN A 491 -2.05 20.10 13.60
C ASN A 491 -1.42 20.00 12.21
N VAL A 492 -2.17 20.42 11.18
CA VAL A 492 -1.80 20.36 9.76
C VAL A 492 -1.58 21.75 9.14
N THR A 493 -1.79 22.80 9.91
CA THR A 493 -1.58 24.19 9.54
C THR A 493 -1.22 25.01 10.79
N SER A 494 -1.29 26.33 10.77
CA SER A 494 -1.04 27.12 12.00
C SER A 494 -2.10 26.87 13.06
N ALA A 495 -1.70 26.94 14.32
CA ALA A 495 -2.49 26.52 15.48
C ALA A 495 -3.94 27.05 15.51
N ALA A 496 -4.16 28.30 15.09
CA ALA A 496 -5.48 28.92 15.09
C ALA A 496 -6.43 28.43 13.99
N HIS A 497 -5.94 27.72 12.99
CA HIS A 497 -6.67 27.37 11.77
C HIS A 497 -6.81 25.87 11.56
N ASN A 498 -6.35 25.06 12.50
CA ASN A 498 -6.46 23.60 12.43
C ASN A 498 -7.91 23.12 12.58
N PRO A 499 -8.26 21.94 12.06
CA PRO A 499 -9.51 21.28 12.41
C PRO A 499 -9.67 21.16 13.93
N LEU A 500 -10.88 21.33 14.43
CA LEU A 500 -11.14 21.24 15.88
C LEU A 500 -11.48 19.79 16.26
N LYS A 501 -10.82 19.28 17.28
CA LYS A 501 -11.09 17.93 17.80
C LYS A 501 -12.53 17.79 18.33
N THR A 502 -13.13 18.89 18.78
CA THR A 502 -14.52 18.93 19.27
C THR A 502 -15.55 18.72 18.19
N ASP A 503 -15.19 18.97 16.93
CA ASP A 503 -16.09 18.87 15.78
C ASP A 503 -16.02 17.49 15.12
N ALA A 504 -14.99 16.73 15.46
CA ALA A 504 -14.79 15.37 14.95
C ALA A 504 -15.48 14.31 15.82
N PRO A 505 -15.89 13.15 15.28
CA PRO A 505 -16.43 12.05 16.06
C PRO A 505 -15.52 11.66 17.23
N ALA A 506 -16.10 11.51 18.42
CA ALA A 506 -15.32 11.34 19.65
C ALA A 506 -14.58 10.00 19.75
N ASP A 507 -15.08 8.98 19.03
CA ASP A 507 -14.60 7.59 19.00
C ASP A 507 -13.69 7.28 17.81
N GLY A 508 -13.18 8.31 17.11
CA GLY A 508 -12.33 8.16 15.91
C GLY A 508 -10.93 7.61 16.17
N GLY A 509 -10.49 7.51 17.43
CA GLY A 509 -9.15 7.03 17.76
C GLY A 509 -8.04 7.89 17.16
N TRP A 510 -8.28 9.20 17.10
CA TRP A 510 -7.41 10.15 16.39
C TRP A 510 -5.98 10.12 16.88
N GLN A 511 -5.05 10.07 15.94
CA GLN A 511 -3.63 10.18 16.22
C GLN A 511 -3.32 11.48 16.96
N THR A 512 -2.43 11.38 17.93
CA THR A 512 -1.96 12.54 18.73
C THR A 512 -0.48 12.82 18.52
N ARG A 513 0.21 11.96 17.76
CA ARG A 513 1.65 12.01 17.55
C ARG A 513 2.04 13.14 16.61
N MET A 514 3.21 13.73 16.88
CA MET A 514 3.95 14.61 15.98
C MET A 514 5.22 13.89 15.53
N THR A 515 5.43 13.76 14.22
CA THR A 515 6.66 13.26 13.63
C THR A 515 7.72 14.38 13.63
N ASN A 516 9.01 14.04 13.43
CA ASN A 516 10.01 15.08 13.20
C ASN A 516 9.67 15.91 11.95
N ARG A 517 9.25 15.25 10.88
CA ARG A 517 8.85 15.89 9.61
C ARG A 517 7.73 16.91 9.81
N ALA A 518 6.71 16.55 10.60
CA ALA A 518 5.62 17.46 10.92
C ALA A 518 6.09 18.65 11.77
N THR A 519 6.90 18.40 12.81
CA THR A 519 7.45 19.45 13.67
C THR A 519 8.32 20.40 12.88
N ARG A 520 9.27 19.86 12.08
CA ARG A 520 10.19 20.65 11.29
C ARG A 520 9.48 21.42 10.18
N GLY A 521 8.53 20.79 9.45
CA GLY A 521 7.76 21.47 8.42
C GLY A 521 6.95 22.64 8.96
N LEU A 522 6.29 22.50 10.10
CA LEU A 522 5.58 23.62 10.74
C LEU A 522 6.52 24.72 11.22
N GLU A 523 7.70 24.38 11.77
CA GLU A 523 8.73 25.36 12.15
C GLU A 523 9.20 26.15 10.94
N LEU A 524 9.47 25.51 9.80
CA LEU A 524 9.86 26.17 8.55
C LEU A 524 8.76 27.13 8.06
N PHE A 525 7.49 26.74 8.16
CA PHE A 525 6.38 27.64 7.85
C PHE A 525 6.25 28.83 8.82
N GLU A 526 6.69 28.68 10.05
CA GLU A 526 6.77 29.82 10.99
C GLU A 526 7.96 30.75 10.67
N GLU A 527 9.09 30.18 10.22
CA GLU A 527 10.30 30.94 9.83
C GLU A 527 10.09 31.70 8.53
N PHE A 528 9.47 31.06 7.50
CA PHE A 528 9.18 31.66 6.22
C PHE A 528 8.04 32.67 6.34
N GLY A 529 8.22 33.86 5.82
CA GLY A 529 7.14 34.83 5.71
C GLY A 529 6.20 34.48 4.54
N GLN A 530 6.28 35.24 3.45
CA GLN A 530 5.79 34.76 2.15
C GLN A 530 6.86 33.86 1.54
N ILE A 531 6.46 32.74 1.00
CA ILE A 531 7.34 31.67 0.58
C ILE A 531 7.75 31.87 -0.87
N SER A 532 9.05 31.85 -1.13
CA SER A 532 9.64 31.85 -2.47
C SER A 532 9.74 30.43 -3.06
N ASP A 533 10.05 30.33 -4.35
CA ASP A 533 10.30 29.04 -5.05
C ASP A 533 11.49 28.30 -4.42
N GLU A 534 12.54 29.01 -4.01
CA GLU A 534 13.69 28.45 -3.32
C GLU A 534 13.34 27.89 -1.94
N GLU A 535 12.46 28.55 -1.20
CA GLU A 535 12.01 28.06 0.11
C GLU A 535 11.07 26.86 0.00
N VAL A 536 10.25 26.77 -1.05
CA VAL A 536 9.47 25.55 -1.37
C VAL A 536 10.40 24.37 -1.65
N TRP A 537 11.48 24.62 -2.42
CA TRP A 537 12.53 23.64 -2.66
C TRP A 537 13.22 23.22 -1.35
N ALA A 538 13.63 24.17 -0.53
CA ALA A 538 14.29 23.93 0.75
C ALA A 538 13.40 23.14 1.72
N LEU A 539 12.10 23.45 1.76
CA LEU A 539 11.12 22.69 2.56
C LEU A 539 11.07 21.21 2.14
N LYS A 540 11.04 20.92 0.82
CA LYS A 540 10.99 19.55 0.33
C LYS A 540 12.24 18.76 0.67
N HIS A 541 13.41 19.38 0.61
CA HIS A 541 14.72 18.74 0.74
C HIS A 541 15.37 18.95 2.12
N ASP A 542 14.63 19.54 3.09
CA ASP A 542 15.14 19.67 4.46
C ASP A 542 15.45 18.30 5.06
N ASN A 543 16.68 18.16 5.53
CA ASN A 543 17.21 16.92 6.06
C ASN A 543 17.60 17.00 7.53
N ASP A 544 17.05 17.96 8.26
CA ASP A 544 17.36 18.24 9.65
C ASP A 544 16.36 17.59 10.63
N TYR A 545 16.87 17.29 11.83
CA TYR A 545 16.02 17.00 12.98
C TYR A 545 15.76 18.27 13.77
N SER A 546 14.47 18.55 14.03
CA SER A 546 14.06 19.66 14.89
C SER A 546 14.62 19.50 16.31
N PRO A 547 15.10 20.59 16.94
CA PRO A 547 15.45 20.58 18.36
C PRO A 547 14.24 20.30 19.28
N ASN A 548 13.03 20.49 18.76
CA ASN A 548 11.77 20.25 19.46
C ASN A 548 11.18 18.86 19.18
N TYR A 549 11.84 18.07 18.35
CA TYR A 549 11.41 16.69 18.09
C TYR A 549 11.42 15.86 19.39
N ARG A 550 10.39 15.06 19.62
CA ARG A 550 10.23 14.28 20.87
C ARG A 550 11.42 13.36 21.17
N GLY A 551 12.05 12.75 20.12
CA GLY A 551 13.21 11.88 20.25
C GLY A 551 14.44 12.59 20.85
N MET A 552 14.48 13.94 20.82
CA MET A 552 15.55 14.71 21.43
C MET A 552 15.63 14.55 22.96
N ALA A 553 14.55 14.14 23.61
CA ALA A 553 14.58 13.81 25.04
C ALA A 553 15.42 12.55 25.30
N PHE A 554 15.29 11.53 24.45
CA PHE A 554 16.12 10.33 24.49
C PHE A 554 17.58 10.62 24.11
N PHE A 555 17.77 11.37 23.05
CA PHE A 555 19.10 11.80 22.59
C PHE A 555 19.89 12.52 23.72
N LYS A 556 19.22 13.41 24.48
CA LYS A 556 19.83 14.08 25.63
C LYS A 556 20.20 13.12 26.76
N ARG A 557 19.44 12.03 26.96
CA ARG A 557 19.81 10.98 27.94
C ARG A 557 21.10 10.26 27.51
N VAL A 558 21.23 9.90 26.22
CA VAL A 558 22.44 9.26 25.69
C VAL A 558 23.64 10.20 25.79
N THR A 559 23.51 11.45 25.34
CA THR A 559 24.63 12.41 25.40
C THR A 559 24.98 12.88 26.81
N GLY A 560 24.09 12.65 27.79
CA GLY A 560 24.31 12.92 29.21
C GLY A 560 24.98 11.79 29.99
N LEU A 561 25.27 10.65 29.37
CA LEU A 561 25.93 9.53 30.02
C LEU A 561 27.37 9.88 30.46
N SER A 562 27.82 9.27 31.55
CA SER A 562 29.22 9.29 31.94
C SER A 562 29.95 8.17 31.20
N ALA A 563 30.90 8.53 30.36
CA ALA A 563 31.68 7.58 29.59
C ALA A 563 32.51 6.64 30.53
N THR A 564 32.49 5.38 30.23
CA THR A 564 33.28 4.33 30.94
C THR A 564 34.51 3.93 30.12
N THR A 565 34.56 4.27 28.83
CA THR A 565 35.69 4.00 27.93
C THR A 565 36.04 5.28 27.15
N GLU A 566 37.26 5.32 26.61
CA GLU A 566 37.72 6.41 25.72
C GLU A 566 36.83 6.51 24.46
N THR A 567 36.44 5.37 23.87
CA THR A 567 35.56 5.33 22.69
C THR A 567 34.19 5.92 22.97
N GLN A 568 33.59 5.59 24.13
CA GLN A 568 32.32 6.24 24.55
C GLN A 568 32.48 7.74 24.74
N ALA A 569 33.60 8.21 25.32
CA ALA A 569 33.85 9.64 25.50
C ALA A 569 33.93 10.37 24.13
N GLN A 570 34.63 9.78 23.16
CA GLN A 570 34.72 10.32 21.81
C GLN A 570 33.35 10.30 21.09
N ALA A 571 32.59 9.21 21.16
CA ALA A 571 31.26 9.11 20.59
C ALA A 571 30.29 10.15 21.16
N ILE A 572 30.29 10.34 22.50
CA ILE A 572 29.48 11.38 23.14
C ILE A 572 29.90 12.79 22.69
N ALA A 573 31.20 13.01 22.47
CA ALA A 573 31.68 14.29 21.93
C ALA A 573 31.20 14.54 20.51
N VAL A 574 31.24 13.53 19.62
CA VAL A 574 30.68 13.61 18.26
C VAL A 574 29.18 13.92 18.31
N LEU A 575 28.41 13.18 19.12
CA LEU A 575 26.97 13.41 19.29
C LEU A 575 26.63 14.84 19.80
N LYS A 576 27.42 15.35 20.75
CA LYS A 576 27.23 16.72 21.26
C LYS A 576 27.56 17.79 20.23
N ALA A 577 28.47 17.51 19.32
CA ALA A 577 28.89 18.42 18.25
C ALA A 577 27.97 18.36 17.02
N TRP A 578 27.13 17.30 16.91
CA TRP A 578 26.22 17.12 15.79
C TRP A 578 25.15 18.22 15.75
N ASP A 579 25.01 18.87 14.62
CA ASP A 579 24.06 19.94 14.36
C ASP A 579 22.65 19.46 14.03
N ARG A 580 22.44 18.15 14.00
CA ARG A 580 21.20 17.40 13.68
C ARG A 580 20.89 17.31 12.19
N SER A 581 21.80 17.73 11.31
CA SER A 581 21.66 17.56 9.87
C SER A 581 22.09 16.16 9.42
N THR A 582 21.40 15.65 8.39
CA THR A 582 21.74 14.42 7.65
C THR A 582 22.24 14.74 6.23
N ASP A 583 22.88 15.90 6.06
CA ASP A 583 23.59 16.22 4.83
C ASP A 583 24.70 15.20 4.52
N LYS A 584 24.99 14.98 3.24
CA LYS A 584 25.99 13.99 2.79
C LYS A 584 27.37 14.19 3.40
N ASP A 585 27.76 15.43 3.68
CA ASP A 585 29.06 15.78 4.25
C ASP A 585 29.08 15.83 5.78
N ASN A 586 27.92 15.65 6.44
CA ASN A 586 27.81 15.71 7.89
C ASN A 586 28.51 14.53 8.56
N ARG A 587 29.37 14.84 9.56
CA ARG A 587 30.18 13.82 10.25
C ARG A 587 29.57 13.29 11.54
N GLY A 588 28.57 13.96 12.10
CA GLY A 588 27.87 13.51 13.30
C GLY A 588 26.66 12.61 12.99
N ALA A 589 26.21 12.62 11.74
CA ALA A 589 24.93 12.02 11.35
C ALA A 589 24.88 10.49 11.55
N ALA A 590 25.97 9.76 11.29
CA ALA A 590 25.96 8.29 11.43
C ALA A 590 25.61 7.84 12.86
N LEU A 591 26.26 8.40 13.88
CA LEU A 591 25.93 8.15 15.28
C LEU A 591 24.59 8.77 15.69
N GLY A 592 24.32 10.02 15.26
CA GLY A 592 23.10 10.75 15.63
C GLY A 592 21.84 10.07 15.13
N VAL A 593 21.82 9.65 13.87
CA VAL A 593 20.72 8.90 13.25
C VAL A 593 20.54 7.54 13.92
N CYS A 594 21.62 6.82 14.21
CA CYS A 594 21.55 5.53 14.91
C CYS A 594 20.84 5.68 16.28
N VAL A 595 21.22 6.67 17.08
CA VAL A 595 20.63 6.93 18.41
C VAL A 595 19.13 7.30 18.27
N LEU A 596 18.77 8.18 17.36
CA LEU A 596 17.37 8.56 17.14
C LEU A 596 16.54 7.43 16.54
N ALA A 597 17.12 6.62 15.64
CA ALA A 597 16.44 5.47 15.05
C ALA A 597 16.10 4.41 16.10
N ALA A 598 16.96 4.19 17.11
CA ALA A 598 16.68 3.24 18.19
C ALA A 598 15.43 3.63 19.00
N GLU A 599 15.29 4.92 19.34
CA GLU A 599 14.09 5.45 20.00
C GLU A 599 12.86 5.37 19.11
N TRP A 600 12.99 5.81 17.87
CA TRP A 600 11.90 5.79 16.89
C TRP A 600 11.39 4.36 16.61
N GLN A 601 12.29 3.38 16.47
CA GLN A 601 11.90 1.97 16.29
C GLN A 601 11.19 1.41 17.52
N ALA A 602 11.67 1.73 18.73
CA ALA A 602 11.03 1.30 19.96
C ALA A 602 9.60 1.85 20.07
N GLU A 603 9.41 3.14 19.81
CA GLU A 603 8.08 3.76 19.84
C GLU A 603 7.18 3.19 18.75
N SER A 604 7.66 3.10 17.52
CA SER A 604 6.90 2.55 16.38
C SER A 604 6.52 1.08 16.60
N GLY A 605 7.37 0.30 17.28
CA GLY A 605 7.10 -1.08 17.67
C GLY A 605 6.19 -1.24 18.89
N GLY A 606 5.76 -0.12 19.53
CA GLY A 606 4.99 -0.18 20.76
C GLY A 606 5.81 -0.61 21.98
N ASN A 607 7.14 -0.55 21.92
CA ASN A 607 8.06 -0.94 22.99
C ASN A 607 8.44 0.26 23.88
N ASN A 608 8.97 -0.04 25.06
CA ASN A 608 9.63 0.97 25.88
C ASN A 608 10.92 1.42 25.19
N ASN A 609 11.33 2.66 25.45
CA ASN A 609 12.64 3.12 24.99
C ASN A 609 13.74 2.20 25.53
N PRO A 610 14.74 1.84 24.71
CA PRO A 610 15.85 1.02 25.13
C PRO A 610 16.72 1.78 26.18
N GLU A 611 17.61 1.06 26.85
CA GLU A 611 18.54 1.69 27.79
C GLU A 611 19.57 2.55 27.03
N PRO A 612 19.77 3.83 27.41
CA PRO A 612 20.66 4.73 26.71
C PRO A 612 22.12 4.25 26.58
N ALA A 613 22.62 3.50 27.56
CA ALA A 613 23.99 2.97 27.52
C ALA A 613 24.14 1.87 26.46
N ASP A 614 23.16 0.96 26.39
CA ASP A 614 23.17 -0.12 25.41
C ASP A 614 23.06 0.45 24.00
N VAL A 615 22.20 1.46 23.78
CA VAL A 615 22.08 2.15 22.48
C VAL A 615 23.39 2.85 22.09
N LEU A 616 24.07 3.49 23.05
CA LEU A 616 25.35 4.14 22.75
C LEU A 616 26.38 3.12 22.26
N ASP A 617 26.51 1.99 22.96
CA ASP A 617 27.46 0.95 22.61
C ASP A 617 27.13 0.29 21.26
N ASP A 618 25.86 -0.07 21.04
CA ASP A 618 25.38 -0.61 19.76
C ASP A 618 25.64 0.35 18.59
N CYS A 619 25.39 1.67 18.79
CA CYS A 619 25.61 2.68 17.75
C CYS A 619 27.11 2.93 17.49
N ILE A 620 27.96 2.85 18.50
CA ILE A 620 29.42 2.88 18.34
C ILE A 620 29.85 1.71 17.45
N ASP A 621 29.47 0.49 17.82
CA ASP A 621 29.85 -0.72 17.08
C ASP A 621 29.37 -0.67 15.63
N GLN A 622 28.09 -0.32 15.41
CA GLN A 622 27.54 -0.19 14.07
C GLN A 622 28.27 0.88 13.24
N THR A 623 28.55 2.05 13.83
CA THR A 623 29.21 3.14 13.10
C THR A 623 30.64 2.79 12.73
N LEU A 624 31.39 2.15 13.64
CA LEU A 624 32.74 1.66 13.37
C LEU A 624 32.76 0.55 12.30
N GLU A 625 31.75 -0.32 12.30
CA GLU A 625 31.63 -1.41 11.32
C GLU A 625 31.37 -0.91 9.89
N ILE A 626 30.52 0.14 9.72
CA ILE A 626 30.20 0.67 8.39
C ILE A 626 31.10 1.80 7.93
N GLY A 627 31.73 2.55 8.85
CA GLY A 627 32.50 3.75 8.53
C GLY A 627 33.97 3.70 8.93
N GLY A 628 34.39 2.68 9.69
CA GLY A 628 35.76 2.52 10.18
C GLY A 628 36.20 3.58 11.20
N GLN A 629 35.36 4.56 11.52
CA GLN A 629 35.58 5.67 12.46
C GLN A 629 34.24 6.13 13.04
N LEU A 630 34.28 6.91 14.14
CA LEU A 630 33.05 7.37 14.83
C LEU A 630 32.35 8.52 14.10
N ASP A 631 33.04 9.22 13.23
CA ASP A 631 32.56 10.40 12.51
C ASP A 631 32.75 10.31 10.98
N PRO A 632 32.32 9.21 10.33
CA PRO A 632 32.35 9.14 8.87
C PRO A 632 31.39 10.21 8.30
N LYS A 633 31.66 10.69 7.07
CA LYS A 633 30.67 11.48 6.37
C LYS A 633 29.42 10.65 6.13
N TRP A 634 28.23 11.24 6.32
CA TRP A 634 26.96 10.53 6.16
C TRP A 634 26.84 9.89 4.77
N GLY A 635 27.16 10.59 3.70
CA GLY A 635 27.14 10.05 2.35
C GLY A 635 28.20 8.98 2.06
N GLU A 636 29.20 8.77 2.91
CA GLU A 636 30.14 7.63 2.80
C GLU A 636 29.46 6.34 3.26
N VAL A 637 28.54 6.42 4.21
CA VAL A 637 27.88 5.26 4.83
C VAL A 637 26.40 5.12 4.47
N ASN A 638 25.73 6.16 3.97
CA ASN A 638 24.34 6.13 3.52
C ASN A 638 24.26 6.21 1.99
N ARG A 639 23.84 5.13 1.36
CA ARG A 639 23.91 4.95 -0.09
C ARG A 639 22.53 4.71 -0.69
N HIS A 640 22.33 5.25 -1.89
CA HIS A 640 21.18 4.98 -2.74
C HIS A 640 21.62 4.29 -4.02
N GLY A 641 20.89 3.28 -4.46
CA GLY A 641 21.14 2.54 -5.69
C GLY A 641 20.79 1.07 -5.58
N ARG A 642 21.09 0.31 -6.62
CA ARG A 642 20.87 -1.14 -6.70
C ARG A 642 21.86 -1.79 -7.68
N ASN A 643 22.00 -3.11 -7.62
CA ASN A 643 22.88 -3.89 -8.48
C ASN A 643 24.36 -3.40 -8.47
N GLY A 644 24.82 -2.95 -7.30
CA GLY A 644 26.23 -2.51 -7.13
C GLY A 644 26.53 -1.11 -7.62
N THR A 645 25.56 -0.41 -8.22
CA THR A 645 25.69 1.02 -8.57
C THR A 645 25.09 1.87 -7.46
N LEU A 646 25.89 2.71 -6.80
CA LEU A 646 25.53 3.39 -5.57
C LEU A 646 26.00 4.85 -5.58
N TRP A 647 25.15 5.75 -5.11
CA TRP A 647 25.42 7.16 -4.90
C TRP A 647 25.29 7.56 -3.43
N PRO A 648 26.08 8.52 -2.94
CA PRO A 648 25.84 9.15 -1.64
C PRO A 648 24.47 9.81 -1.62
N VAL A 649 23.70 9.62 -0.53
CA VAL A 649 22.39 10.27 -0.40
C VAL A 649 22.26 10.98 0.95
N ALA A 650 21.74 12.22 0.91
CA ALA A 650 21.31 12.97 2.09
C ALA A 650 19.95 12.51 2.58
N GLY A 651 19.61 12.88 3.81
CA GLY A 651 18.36 12.52 4.44
C GLY A 651 18.49 11.34 5.42
N GLY A 652 17.48 11.16 6.25
CA GLY A 652 17.45 10.13 7.28
C GLY A 652 16.04 9.71 7.63
N PRO A 653 15.88 8.76 8.56
CA PRO A 653 14.56 8.39 9.07
C PRO A 653 13.83 9.58 9.69
N ASP A 654 12.58 9.82 9.28
CA ASP A 654 11.71 10.89 9.80
C ASP A 654 12.22 12.33 9.57
N THR A 655 13.16 12.58 8.64
CA THR A 655 13.44 13.92 8.08
C THR A 655 12.51 14.23 6.92
N LEU A 656 12.35 15.50 6.50
CA LEU A 656 11.50 15.86 5.36
C LEU A 656 12.03 15.26 4.04
N ARG A 657 13.36 15.24 3.88
CA ARG A 657 14.06 14.36 2.93
C ARG A 657 14.19 12.97 3.55
N ALA A 658 13.12 12.20 3.54
CA ALA A 658 13.06 10.92 4.27
C ALA A 658 13.78 9.80 3.51
N ILE A 659 14.85 9.28 4.10
CA ILE A 659 15.60 8.12 3.60
C ILE A 659 15.72 7.10 4.73
N TYR A 660 15.10 5.94 4.53
CA TYR A 660 15.18 4.82 5.46
C TYR A 660 16.15 3.81 4.89
N SER A 661 17.31 3.70 5.53
CA SER A 661 18.38 2.83 5.10
C SER A 661 18.62 1.69 6.08
N ARG A 662 19.09 0.57 5.56
CA ARG A 662 19.52 -0.57 6.38
C ARG A 662 20.78 -1.20 5.79
N ARG A 663 21.56 -1.85 6.63
CA ARG A 663 22.65 -2.70 6.17
C ARG A 663 22.06 -3.96 5.51
N LEU A 664 22.46 -4.26 4.30
CA LEU A 664 22.16 -5.52 3.64
C LEU A 664 23.28 -6.53 3.93
N ASP A 665 22.98 -7.83 3.78
CA ASP A 665 23.93 -8.89 4.09
C ASP A 665 25.22 -8.77 3.25
N GLY A 666 26.33 -8.62 3.93
CA GLY A 666 27.67 -8.52 3.32
C GLY A 666 28.11 -7.09 3.00
N ASP A 667 27.26 -6.07 3.19
CA ASP A 667 27.62 -4.68 2.94
C ASP A 667 28.36 -4.05 4.13
N ASP A 668 29.25 -3.11 3.85
CA ASP A 668 29.93 -2.25 4.82
C ASP A 668 29.36 -0.81 4.83
N TYR A 669 28.12 -0.64 4.33
CA TYR A 669 27.36 0.60 4.29
C TYR A 669 25.86 0.33 4.51
N LEU A 670 25.09 1.41 4.63
CA LEU A 670 23.63 1.39 4.67
C LEU A 670 23.07 1.64 3.27
N THR A 671 22.13 0.83 2.82
CA THR A 671 21.43 1.00 1.55
C THR A 671 20.02 1.56 1.81
N ALA A 672 19.63 2.62 1.12
CA ALA A 672 18.29 3.15 1.12
C ALA A 672 17.31 2.09 0.59
N VAL A 673 16.28 1.77 1.37
CA VAL A 673 15.29 0.72 1.03
C VAL A 673 13.87 1.25 1.01
N ALA A 674 13.63 2.42 1.59
CA ALA A 674 12.32 3.06 1.65
C ALA A 674 12.47 4.56 1.90
N GLY A 675 11.39 5.30 1.75
CA GLY A 675 11.34 6.73 2.01
C GLY A 675 10.79 7.49 0.82
N ASP A 676 11.40 8.64 0.53
CA ASP A 676 11.11 9.39 -0.70
C ASP A 676 11.20 8.43 -1.89
N GLY A 677 10.13 8.35 -2.66
CA GLY A 677 10.10 7.56 -3.88
C GLY A 677 9.90 8.49 -5.07
N LEU A 678 8.87 8.25 -5.87
CA LEU A 678 8.39 9.23 -6.84
C LEU A 678 7.82 10.43 -6.08
N TYR A 679 8.28 11.61 -6.41
CA TYR A 679 7.72 12.85 -5.85
C TYR A 679 7.68 13.98 -6.86
N TYR A 680 6.76 14.97 -6.62
CA TYR A 680 6.54 16.12 -7.47
C TYR A 680 6.46 17.42 -6.64
N ILE A 681 6.97 18.51 -7.22
CA ILE A 681 6.69 19.90 -6.83
C ILE A 681 5.89 20.52 -7.97
N ILE A 682 4.64 20.84 -7.73
CA ILE A 682 3.71 21.40 -8.71
C ILE A 682 3.46 22.86 -8.35
N ARG A 683 3.58 23.74 -9.33
CA ARG A 683 3.34 25.18 -9.20
C ARG A 683 2.36 25.64 -10.25
N TRP A 684 1.27 26.25 -9.85
CA TRP A 684 0.35 26.99 -10.72
C TRP A 684 0.56 28.47 -10.53
N MET A 685 1.01 29.16 -11.58
CA MET A 685 1.36 30.58 -11.54
C MET A 685 0.15 31.47 -11.84
N PRO A 686 0.11 32.73 -11.37
CA PRO A 686 -0.97 33.68 -11.70
C PRO A 686 -1.10 33.94 -13.20
N SER A 687 -0.07 33.70 -13.99
CA SER A 687 -0.10 33.76 -15.46
C SER A 687 -1.01 32.71 -16.10
N GLY A 688 -1.42 31.67 -15.34
CA GLY A 688 -2.09 30.48 -15.84
C GLY A 688 -1.16 29.36 -16.28
N GLU A 689 0.15 29.60 -16.24
CA GLU A 689 1.17 28.57 -16.50
C GLU A 689 1.25 27.60 -15.31
N ARG A 690 1.44 26.31 -15.60
CA ARG A 690 1.76 25.27 -14.63
C ARG A 690 3.18 24.78 -14.87
N ARG A 691 3.98 24.70 -13.82
CA ARG A 691 5.28 24.04 -13.82
C ARG A 691 5.24 22.83 -12.88
N VAL A 692 5.75 21.71 -13.32
CA VAL A 692 5.90 20.50 -12.51
C VAL A 692 7.36 20.09 -12.56
N LEU A 693 7.92 19.79 -11.41
CA LEU A 693 9.23 19.18 -11.27
C LEU A 693 9.09 17.89 -10.50
N GLY A 694 9.76 16.82 -10.91
CA GLY A 694 9.68 15.52 -10.24
C GLY A 694 10.90 14.66 -10.49
N THR A 695 10.99 13.56 -9.78
CA THR A 695 12.00 12.51 -9.99
C THR A 695 11.48 11.19 -9.45
N HIS A 696 11.95 10.10 -10.04
CA HIS A 696 11.69 8.74 -9.58
C HIS A 696 12.93 8.20 -8.86
N GLN A 697 12.73 7.34 -7.84
CA GLN A 697 13.82 6.82 -7.01
C GLN A 697 14.90 6.06 -7.81
N TYR A 698 14.56 5.42 -8.92
CA TYR A 698 15.50 4.67 -9.75
C TYR A 698 15.36 4.99 -11.23
N GLY A 699 14.24 4.73 -11.79
CA GLY A 699 13.81 4.78 -13.18
C GLY A 699 12.55 3.94 -13.31
N ASN A 700 11.85 4.05 -14.43
CA ASN A 700 10.48 3.51 -14.54
C ASN A 700 10.45 1.99 -14.79
N ASP A 701 11.52 1.39 -15.33
CA ASP A 701 11.65 -0.06 -15.40
C ASP A 701 12.04 -0.63 -14.03
N MET A 702 11.14 -1.40 -13.43
CA MET A 702 11.29 -1.84 -12.05
C MET A 702 12.11 -3.13 -11.92
N THR A 703 12.22 -3.94 -12.97
CA THR A 703 12.72 -5.32 -12.86
C THR A 703 13.81 -5.72 -13.84
N ASN A 704 13.92 -5.10 -15.00
CA ASN A 704 14.90 -5.44 -16.01
C ASN A 704 16.18 -4.62 -15.84
N ALA A 705 17.23 -5.22 -15.28
CA ALA A 705 18.51 -4.57 -15.03
C ALA A 705 19.26 -4.16 -16.30
N ASP A 706 18.91 -4.71 -17.46
CA ASP A 706 19.51 -4.36 -18.76
C ASP A 706 18.79 -3.19 -19.45
N SER A 707 17.66 -2.75 -18.91
CA SER A 707 16.92 -1.60 -19.43
C SER A 707 17.67 -0.29 -19.15
N PRO A 708 17.71 0.65 -20.11
CA PRO A 708 18.25 1.98 -19.87
C PRO A 708 17.50 2.74 -18.76
N HIS A 709 16.20 2.43 -18.58
CA HIS A 709 15.33 3.05 -17.59
C HIS A 709 15.29 2.34 -16.23
N TYR A 710 16.27 1.46 -15.98
CA TYR A 710 16.37 0.77 -14.69
C TYR A 710 16.95 1.66 -13.59
N LEU A 711 17.93 2.53 -13.94
CA LEU A 711 18.69 3.39 -12.99
C LEU A 711 18.91 4.82 -13.52
N ASP A 712 18.29 5.19 -14.61
CA ASP A 712 18.55 6.48 -15.29
C ASP A 712 18.20 7.73 -14.46
N GLN A 713 17.32 7.61 -13.45
CA GLN A 713 16.99 8.70 -12.54
C GLN A 713 17.67 8.59 -11.15
N ALA A 714 18.38 7.49 -10.86
CA ALA A 714 18.88 7.20 -9.51
C ALA A 714 19.95 8.20 -9.05
N GLU A 715 20.84 8.65 -9.95
CA GLU A 715 21.86 9.67 -9.65
C GLU A 715 21.22 11.03 -9.42
N ASP A 716 20.28 11.42 -10.26
CA ASP A 716 19.53 12.67 -10.15
C ASP A 716 18.73 12.70 -8.84
N TYR A 717 18.04 11.60 -8.52
CA TYR A 717 17.35 11.43 -7.24
C TYR A 717 18.28 11.58 -6.03
N ALA A 718 19.47 10.96 -6.04
CA ALA A 718 20.44 11.05 -4.95
C ALA A 718 21.03 12.45 -4.79
N ASN A 719 21.07 13.24 -5.88
CA ASN A 719 21.57 14.60 -5.92
C ASN A 719 20.48 15.67 -5.93
N GLU A 720 19.20 15.27 -5.74
CA GLU A 720 18.06 16.19 -5.68
C GLU A 720 17.86 16.99 -6.96
N VAL A 721 18.27 16.42 -8.10
CA VAL A 721 18.02 16.98 -9.43
C VAL A 721 16.65 16.55 -9.91
N LEU A 722 15.79 17.50 -10.25
CA LEU A 722 14.44 17.24 -10.73
C LEU A 722 14.32 17.58 -12.20
N HIS A 723 13.48 16.83 -12.90
CA HIS A 723 13.14 17.09 -14.28
C HIS A 723 11.65 17.44 -14.43
N GLU A 724 11.27 17.96 -15.59
CA GLU A 724 9.88 18.25 -15.92
C GLU A 724 9.21 17.00 -16.51
N PRO A 725 8.15 16.46 -15.88
CA PRO A 725 7.36 15.37 -16.44
C PRO A 725 6.69 15.78 -17.74
N LEU A 726 6.66 14.87 -18.74
CA LEU A 726 6.18 15.17 -20.10
C LEU A 726 4.67 15.00 -20.24
N TYR A 727 3.90 15.77 -19.49
CA TYR A 727 2.45 15.66 -19.42
C TYR A 727 1.72 16.03 -20.71
N THR A 728 2.08 17.18 -21.34
CA THR A 728 1.38 17.66 -22.54
C THR A 728 1.94 17.07 -23.82
N LYS A 729 1.14 17.06 -24.91
CA LYS A 729 1.62 16.62 -26.23
C LYS A 729 2.77 17.48 -26.74
N GLU A 730 2.75 18.77 -26.43
CA GLU A 730 3.81 19.72 -26.76
C GLU A 730 5.11 19.40 -26.03
N SER A 731 5.04 19.09 -24.72
CA SER A 731 6.24 18.74 -23.93
C SER A 731 6.85 17.42 -24.39
N ARG A 732 6.06 16.50 -24.92
CA ARG A 732 6.52 15.21 -25.48
C ARG A 732 7.15 15.33 -26.87
N GLN A 733 6.94 16.44 -27.59
CA GLN A 733 7.42 16.56 -28.97
C GLN A 733 8.95 16.43 -29.07
N GLY A 734 9.42 15.43 -29.82
CA GLY A 734 10.84 15.14 -29.97
C GLY A 734 11.51 14.46 -28.77
N ARG A 735 10.74 14.08 -27.75
CA ARG A 735 11.19 13.42 -26.51
C ARG A 735 10.54 12.05 -26.31
N ILE A 736 9.90 11.48 -27.34
CA ILE A 736 9.33 10.12 -27.34
C ILE A 736 10.35 9.18 -27.98
N GLU A 737 10.75 8.15 -27.25
CA GLU A 737 11.68 7.12 -27.71
C GLU A 737 10.98 6.02 -28.49
N ARG A 738 9.80 5.59 -28.03
CA ARG A 738 9.05 4.50 -28.64
C ARG A 738 7.55 4.84 -28.67
N ARG A 739 6.90 4.51 -29.81
CA ARG A 739 5.44 4.60 -29.94
C ARG A 739 4.92 3.30 -30.55
N TYR A 740 3.88 2.74 -29.99
CA TYR A 740 3.26 1.50 -30.46
C TYR A 740 1.79 1.43 -30.03
N THR A 741 1.05 0.51 -30.67
CA THR A 741 -0.35 0.23 -30.36
C THR A 741 -0.44 -1.21 -29.88
N VAL A 742 -1.25 -1.45 -28.86
CA VAL A 742 -1.54 -2.76 -28.31
C VAL A 742 -3.01 -3.08 -28.47
N SER A 743 -3.33 -4.36 -28.71
CA SER A 743 -4.70 -4.82 -28.94
C SER A 743 -4.98 -6.12 -28.19
N SER A 744 -6.23 -6.26 -27.72
CA SER A 744 -6.72 -7.50 -27.09
C SER A 744 -6.92 -8.64 -28.09
N THR A 745 -6.97 -8.34 -29.40
CA THR A 745 -7.01 -9.33 -30.49
C THR A 745 -5.66 -9.42 -31.18
N LEU A 746 -5.38 -10.62 -31.75
CA LEU A 746 -4.18 -10.86 -32.58
C LEU A 746 -4.24 -10.06 -33.87
#